data_bb301c057f3669c59926ce3f58c73fcc
#
_entry.id   bb301c057f3669c59926ce3f58c73fcc
#
_cell.length_a   1.000
_cell.length_b   1.000
_cell.length_c   1.000
_cell.angle_alpha   90.00
_cell.angle_beta   90.00
_cell.angle_gamma   90.00
#
_symmetry.space_group_name_H-M   'P 1'
#
loop_
_entity.id
_entity.type
_entity.pdbx_description
1 polymer ?
#
loop_
_entity_poly.entity_id
_entity_poly.type
_entity_poly.pdbx_seq_one_letter_code
_entity_poly.pdbx_strand_id
1 'polypeptide(L)'
;MKYEDFLKTKTKSFIESGFTPEKLNENLFDFQQYAVKTALQKGRFALFFDCGLGKTLMQLSWAEAVYNHTKKKVLILAPLAVVEQSKDEAVKFGISLNSFDITNYDQLKNIENVNQYSGVVLDESSILKGRDGKLSSLIIDTFKQTPYKLACTATPSPNDHMELGQHVEFLGIDSYENMKSLYFVQDVKLKTSNKWRLKEHAKNDFWKYVCTWSMACSNPSDLGFNHCGYDLPEIEFIEHLIPVENNTNTLFGDVAVSATDLHKDLKRSFDLRIEKTKELVNNSDEQWLIWTLKNDEAEILSKEIKNSVNVQGSDSPEYKAKHLNGFAKKEFQNLITKTSIASFGMNYQNCCNMVFTSYDFKFEAFYQAVRRSYRFGQKNKVKVHILVPESQSNVRVTILEKQKKHLKKSKEMAKYSGLQDYKKEIDLIKEKKQIITEEYQIYLDDTFVKVKDLKDESVDYSLFSPPFKDLYTYSDDPSDLSNVGSDKEFYNHFSYLVPELLRVTKPGRLLSMHIMQGTTSIGKDGFYSIVDFRGELIRLFQSFGWIFHAEKMIRKSPQLAAVRTKNHQLLHKSTKKDSTISRPGLADYIITFRKPGINKVPVVNDINFDDWCKIAEPCEFDDSINIEVLRKISDPLWVDIEEGDTISNFRKGKSEKDEKHMTPTQLSVIRNCILLWSNKNDVVFDPFGGVGSIGYQALTMGRKSISIELKESYFKINEQNHRNALIKNSQLTLF
;
A
#
# COMPACT_ATOMS: atom_id res chain seq x y z
N MET A 1 -5.23 -20.82 -20.20
CA MET A 1 -4.45 -19.62 -20.55
C MET A 1 -2.99 -20.01 -20.52
N LYS A 2 -2.18 -19.57 -21.49
CA LYS A 2 -0.72 -19.79 -21.42
C LYS A 2 -0.09 -18.91 -20.36
N TYR A 3 1.06 -19.31 -19.82
CA TYR A 3 1.74 -18.56 -18.75
C TYR A 3 2.12 -17.13 -19.18
N GLU A 4 2.62 -16.98 -20.41
CA GLU A 4 2.97 -15.68 -20.97
C GLU A 4 1.74 -14.73 -21.08
N ASP A 5 0.57 -15.27 -21.40
CA ASP A 5 -0.68 -14.51 -21.46
C ASP A 5 -1.17 -14.14 -20.04
N PHE A 6 -0.95 -15.02 -19.07
CA PHE A 6 -1.21 -14.72 -17.66
C PHE A 6 -0.30 -13.58 -17.16
N LEU A 7 1.00 -13.60 -17.47
CA LEU A 7 1.90 -12.50 -17.12
C LEU A 7 1.47 -11.16 -17.74
N LYS A 8 1.01 -11.16 -18.98
CA LYS A 8 0.44 -9.96 -19.62
C LYS A 8 -0.77 -9.42 -18.88
N THR A 9 -1.57 -10.25 -18.22
CA THR A 9 -2.68 -9.77 -17.40
C THR A 9 -2.23 -9.07 -16.14
N LYS A 10 -1.05 -9.40 -15.61
CA LYS A 10 -0.41 -8.70 -14.47
C LYS A 10 0.18 -7.34 -14.88
N THR A 11 0.58 -7.20 -16.13
CA THR A 11 1.19 -5.99 -16.69
C THR A 11 0.19 -5.18 -17.50
N LYS A 12 -1.04 -5.00 -17.01
CA LYS A 12 -2.07 -4.24 -17.72
C LYS A 12 -1.53 -2.86 -18.10
N SER A 13 -1.24 -2.68 -19.40
CA SER A 13 -1.13 -1.36 -19.98
C SER A 13 -2.52 -0.74 -19.91
N PHE A 14 -2.61 0.53 -19.47
CA PHE A 14 -3.84 1.28 -19.51
C PHE A 14 -4.38 1.29 -20.95
N ILE A 15 -5.56 0.70 -21.16
CA ILE A 15 -6.26 0.78 -22.46
C ILE A 15 -7.11 2.03 -22.39
N GLU A 16 -6.81 3.00 -23.25
CA GLU A 16 -7.62 4.19 -23.43
C GLU A 16 -9.03 3.75 -23.87
N SER A 17 -10.02 4.04 -23.02
CA SER A 17 -11.41 3.68 -23.27
C SER A 17 -12.26 4.91 -23.64
N GLY A 18 -11.63 6.07 -23.75
CA GLY A 18 -12.30 7.35 -23.95
C GLY A 18 -12.60 7.68 -25.40
N PHE A 19 -12.99 8.94 -25.62
CA PHE A 19 -13.31 9.50 -26.93
C PHE A 19 -12.80 10.94 -27.04
N THR A 20 -12.65 11.43 -28.26
CA THR A 20 -12.36 12.84 -28.49
C THR A 20 -13.67 13.61 -28.57
N PRO A 21 -13.90 14.63 -27.71
CA PRO A 21 -15.11 15.43 -27.75
C PRO A 21 -15.13 16.32 -29.00
N GLU A 22 -16.30 16.50 -29.62
CA GLU A 22 -16.47 17.40 -30.74
C GLU A 22 -16.37 18.88 -30.31
N LYS A 23 -16.97 19.22 -29.17
CA LYS A 23 -16.96 20.56 -28.59
C LYS A 23 -16.94 20.46 -27.06
N LEU A 24 -16.26 21.41 -26.43
CA LEU A 24 -16.29 21.62 -24.98
C LEU A 24 -16.92 22.97 -24.65
N ASN A 25 -17.28 23.20 -23.40
CA ASN A 25 -17.85 24.46 -22.94
C ASN A 25 -16.88 25.61 -23.18
N GLU A 26 -17.38 26.69 -23.81
CA GLU A 26 -16.58 27.85 -24.23
C GLU A 26 -16.05 28.69 -23.04
N ASN A 27 -16.64 28.52 -21.85
CA ASN A 27 -16.20 29.24 -20.66
C ASN A 27 -14.97 28.59 -19.99
N LEU A 28 -14.49 27.43 -20.48
CA LEU A 28 -13.26 26.81 -20.01
C LEU A 28 -12.04 27.59 -20.50
N PHE A 29 -11.09 27.87 -19.60
CA PHE A 29 -9.77 28.37 -20.00
C PHE A 29 -8.99 27.29 -20.75
N ASP A 30 -7.98 27.69 -21.54
CA ASP A 30 -7.21 26.76 -22.38
C ASP A 30 -6.63 25.56 -21.62
N PHE A 31 -6.05 25.78 -20.44
CA PHE A 31 -5.54 24.69 -19.60
C PHE A 31 -6.65 23.76 -19.09
N GLN A 32 -7.86 24.30 -18.84
CA GLN A 32 -9.02 23.50 -18.43
C GLN A 32 -9.57 22.70 -19.61
N GLN A 33 -9.64 23.28 -20.80
CA GLN A 33 -10.01 22.56 -22.02
C GLN A 33 -9.05 21.40 -22.30
N TYR A 34 -7.74 21.66 -22.17
CA TYR A 34 -6.70 20.64 -22.30
C TYR A 34 -6.91 19.49 -21.30
N ALA A 35 -7.15 19.81 -20.03
CA ALA A 35 -7.35 18.81 -18.96
C ALA A 35 -8.62 17.98 -19.20
N VAL A 36 -9.75 18.62 -19.54
CA VAL A 36 -11.02 17.93 -19.81
C VAL A 36 -10.92 17.07 -21.06
N LYS A 37 -10.32 17.58 -22.15
CA LYS A 37 -10.08 16.82 -23.37
C LYS A 37 -9.25 15.58 -23.12
N THR A 38 -8.16 15.71 -22.38
CA THR A 38 -7.29 14.59 -22.00
C THR A 38 -8.06 13.56 -21.16
N ALA A 39 -8.83 14.00 -20.17
CA ALA A 39 -9.62 13.12 -19.32
C ALA A 39 -10.69 12.34 -20.11
N LEU A 40 -11.31 12.97 -21.12
CA LEU A 40 -12.26 12.33 -22.03
C LEU A 40 -11.60 11.32 -22.96
N GLN A 41 -10.43 11.66 -23.50
CA GLN A 41 -9.65 10.75 -24.35
C GLN A 41 -9.18 9.51 -23.60
N LYS A 42 -8.81 9.67 -22.34
CA LYS A 42 -8.44 8.55 -21.45
C LYS A 42 -9.66 7.77 -20.96
N GLY A 43 -10.83 8.39 -20.83
CA GLY A 43 -12.09 7.79 -20.35
C GLY A 43 -12.13 7.56 -18.84
N ARG A 44 -11.00 7.22 -18.22
CA ARG A 44 -10.81 7.01 -16.79
C ARG A 44 -9.58 7.78 -16.34
N PHE A 45 -9.80 8.86 -15.57
CA PHE A 45 -8.72 9.81 -15.31
C PHE A 45 -8.88 10.53 -13.97
N ALA A 46 -7.78 11.08 -13.45
CA ALA A 46 -7.81 11.92 -12.26
C ALA A 46 -7.26 13.31 -12.54
N LEU A 47 -7.97 14.33 -12.02
CA LEU A 47 -7.54 15.73 -12.04
C LEU A 47 -7.14 16.17 -10.62
N PHE A 48 -5.85 16.21 -10.38
CA PHE A 48 -5.27 16.62 -9.10
C PHE A 48 -4.91 18.12 -9.15
N PHE A 49 -5.96 18.93 -9.32
CA PHE A 49 -5.85 20.37 -9.49
C PHE A 49 -6.03 21.07 -8.15
N ASP A 50 -5.21 22.08 -7.89
CA ASP A 50 -5.30 22.86 -6.67
C ASP A 50 -6.63 23.61 -6.54
N CYS A 51 -6.92 24.10 -5.34
CA CYS A 51 -8.12 24.87 -5.07
C CYS A 51 -8.11 26.17 -5.91
N GLY A 52 -9.27 26.53 -6.47
CA GLY A 52 -9.41 27.75 -7.27
C GLY A 52 -9.12 27.61 -8.77
N LEU A 53 -8.68 26.44 -9.24
CA LEU A 53 -8.41 26.17 -10.67
C LEU A 53 -9.67 25.76 -11.47
N GLY A 54 -10.88 25.90 -10.91
CA GLY A 54 -12.15 25.71 -11.61
C GLY A 54 -12.53 24.25 -11.83
N LYS A 55 -12.16 23.33 -10.91
CA LYS A 55 -12.52 21.90 -11.01
C LYS A 55 -14.01 21.65 -11.27
N THR A 56 -14.91 22.42 -10.64
CA THR A 56 -16.36 22.25 -10.80
C THR A 56 -16.79 22.39 -12.26
N LEU A 57 -16.36 23.45 -12.95
CA LEU A 57 -16.68 23.64 -14.36
C LEU A 57 -16.07 22.54 -15.25
N MET A 58 -14.85 22.09 -14.95
CA MET A 58 -14.24 20.97 -15.66
C MET A 58 -15.02 19.65 -15.47
N GLN A 59 -15.48 19.34 -14.26
CA GLN A 59 -16.31 18.17 -13.95
C GLN A 59 -17.65 18.20 -14.68
N LEU A 60 -18.34 19.36 -14.66
CA LEU A 60 -19.62 19.56 -15.32
C LEU A 60 -19.49 19.45 -16.84
N SER A 61 -18.47 20.08 -17.44
CA SER A 61 -18.19 19.98 -18.88
C SER A 61 -17.80 18.56 -19.31
N TRP A 62 -17.06 17.83 -18.45
CA TRP A 62 -16.74 16.42 -18.69
C TRP A 62 -18.00 15.56 -18.65
N ALA A 63 -18.88 15.79 -17.67
CA ALA A 63 -20.14 15.05 -17.53
C ALA A 63 -21.07 15.30 -18.72
N GLU A 64 -21.19 16.54 -19.17
CA GLU A 64 -21.99 16.90 -20.36
C GLU A 64 -21.44 16.25 -21.64
N ALA A 65 -20.11 16.24 -21.82
CA ALA A 65 -19.48 15.59 -22.98
C ALA A 65 -19.72 14.07 -22.98
N VAL A 66 -19.59 13.40 -21.81
CA VAL A 66 -19.90 11.98 -21.68
C VAL A 66 -21.38 11.69 -21.96
N TYR A 67 -22.31 12.54 -21.48
CA TYR A 67 -23.73 12.41 -21.78
C TYR A 67 -23.99 12.58 -23.28
N ASN A 68 -23.41 13.58 -23.91
CA ASN A 68 -23.57 13.82 -25.33
C ASN A 68 -23.10 12.65 -26.19
N HIS A 69 -22.01 11.99 -25.75
CA HIS A 69 -21.46 10.83 -26.43
C HIS A 69 -22.30 9.54 -26.20
N THR A 70 -22.73 9.30 -24.96
CA THR A 70 -23.35 8.03 -24.55
C THR A 70 -24.88 8.07 -24.51
N LYS A 71 -25.46 9.27 -24.46
CA LYS A 71 -26.91 9.53 -24.20
C LYS A 71 -27.40 8.96 -22.86
N LYS A 72 -26.47 8.67 -21.93
CA LYS A 72 -26.77 8.25 -20.57
C LYS A 72 -26.18 9.26 -19.59
N LYS A 73 -26.90 9.52 -18.50
CA LYS A 73 -26.46 10.45 -17.47
C LYS A 73 -25.14 10.06 -16.81
N VAL A 74 -24.48 11.05 -16.23
CA VAL A 74 -23.31 10.90 -15.36
C VAL A 74 -23.73 11.15 -13.93
N LEU A 75 -23.22 10.37 -12.98
CA LEU A 75 -23.40 10.61 -11.56
C LEU A 75 -22.23 11.41 -11.01
N ILE A 76 -22.52 12.53 -10.34
CA ILE A 76 -21.53 13.33 -9.62
C ILE A 76 -21.72 13.12 -8.13
N LEU A 77 -20.72 12.57 -7.46
CA LEU A 77 -20.66 12.45 -6.00
C LEU A 77 -19.81 13.58 -5.43
N ALA A 78 -20.42 14.41 -4.58
CA ALA A 78 -19.78 15.60 -4.03
C ALA A 78 -20.05 15.72 -2.52
N PRO A 79 -19.25 16.50 -1.78
CA PRO A 79 -19.61 16.88 -0.42
C PRO A 79 -20.96 17.62 -0.37
N LEU A 80 -21.77 17.37 0.66
CA LEU A 80 -23.14 17.90 0.77
C LEU A 80 -23.21 19.43 0.52
N ALA A 81 -22.24 20.17 1.03
CA ALA A 81 -22.22 21.64 0.93
C ALA A 81 -22.04 22.18 -0.49
N VAL A 82 -21.59 21.34 -1.46
CA VAL A 82 -21.28 21.77 -2.83
C VAL A 82 -22.34 21.37 -3.83
N VAL A 83 -23.30 20.54 -3.46
CA VAL A 83 -24.30 19.98 -4.39
C VAL A 83 -25.11 21.08 -5.07
N GLU A 84 -25.70 22.00 -4.31
CA GLU A 84 -26.52 23.10 -4.86
C GLU A 84 -25.65 24.11 -5.61
N GLN A 85 -24.48 24.46 -5.08
CA GLN A 85 -23.55 25.36 -5.78
C GLN A 85 -23.15 24.83 -7.16
N SER A 86 -22.94 23.51 -7.28
CA SER A 86 -22.59 22.91 -8.57
C SER A 86 -23.76 22.97 -9.58
N LYS A 87 -25.00 22.88 -9.12
CA LYS A 87 -26.18 23.10 -9.98
C LYS A 87 -26.25 24.54 -10.44
N ASP A 88 -26.06 25.50 -9.53
CA ASP A 88 -26.03 26.94 -9.86
C ASP A 88 -24.92 27.27 -10.87
N GLU A 89 -23.73 26.68 -10.69
CA GLU A 89 -22.65 26.83 -11.65
C GLU A 89 -22.98 26.22 -13.02
N ALA A 90 -23.65 25.06 -13.06
CA ALA A 90 -24.09 24.45 -14.33
C ALA A 90 -25.02 25.39 -15.10
N VAL A 91 -26.04 25.94 -14.41
CA VAL A 91 -26.96 26.93 -15.00
C VAL A 91 -26.21 28.18 -15.48
N LYS A 92 -25.30 28.71 -14.66
CA LYS A 92 -24.50 29.89 -14.97
C LYS A 92 -23.68 29.72 -16.26
N PHE A 93 -23.11 28.53 -16.47
CA PHE A 93 -22.25 28.23 -17.61
C PHE A 93 -22.97 27.54 -18.78
N GLY A 94 -24.31 27.47 -18.74
CA GLY A 94 -25.13 26.91 -19.81
C GLY A 94 -25.00 25.41 -19.99
N ILE A 95 -24.63 24.67 -18.94
CA ILE A 95 -24.53 23.20 -18.93
C ILE A 95 -25.89 22.60 -18.57
N SER A 96 -26.36 21.64 -19.36
CA SER A 96 -27.66 21.04 -19.17
C SER A 96 -27.74 20.18 -17.91
N LEU A 97 -28.67 20.49 -17.01
CA LEU A 97 -28.95 19.67 -15.83
C LEU A 97 -29.46 18.25 -16.16
N ASN A 98 -29.88 18.00 -17.43
CA ASN A 98 -30.26 16.68 -17.88
C ASN A 98 -29.07 15.74 -18.12
N SER A 99 -27.86 16.28 -18.18
CA SER A 99 -26.66 15.49 -18.49
C SER A 99 -26.10 14.74 -17.28
N PHE A 100 -26.46 15.12 -16.06
CA PHE A 100 -25.95 14.51 -14.84
C PHE A 100 -26.99 14.52 -13.70
N ASP A 101 -26.76 13.63 -12.75
CA ASP A 101 -27.37 13.71 -11.41
C ASP A 101 -26.23 13.98 -10.41
N ILE A 102 -26.47 14.86 -9.43
CA ILE A 102 -25.51 15.18 -8.39
C ILE A 102 -26.09 14.90 -7.01
N THR A 103 -25.32 14.19 -6.18
CA THR A 103 -25.70 13.86 -4.81
C THR A 103 -24.49 13.78 -3.89
N ASN A 104 -24.71 13.67 -2.58
CA ASN A 104 -23.61 13.50 -1.64
C ASN A 104 -23.23 12.02 -1.46
N TYR A 105 -22.05 11.78 -0.91
CA TYR A 105 -21.49 10.45 -0.71
C TYR A 105 -22.34 9.54 0.19
N ASP A 106 -23.05 10.08 1.18
CA ASP A 106 -23.86 9.30 2.11
C ASP A 106 -25.12 8.72 1.43
N GLN A 107 -25.58 9.35 0.37
CA GLN A 107 -26.74 8.90 -0.41
C GLN A 107 -26.40 7.79 -1.40
N LEU A 108 -25.13 7.48 -1.63
CA LEU A 108 -24.72 6.43 -2.59
C LEU A 108 -25.41 5.09 -2.34
N LYS A 109 -25.54 4.70 -1.07
CA LYS A 109 -26.19 3.44 -0.66
C LYS A 109 -27.70 3.38 -0.99
N ASN A 110 -28.31 4.53 -1.26
CA ASN A 110 -29.74 4.65 -1.57
C ASN A 110 -30.02 4.67 -3.09
N ILE A 111 -28.99 4.58 -3.92
CA ILE A 111 -29.14 4.54 -5.39
C ILE A 111 -29.43 3.10 -5.81
N GLU A 112 -30.66 2.83 -6.23
CA GLU A 112 -31.12 1.48 -6.57
C GLU A 112 -30.45 0.90 -7.82
N ASN A 113 -30.23 1.71 -8.86
CA ASN A 113 -29.65 1.25 -10.12
C ASN A 113 -28.48 2.14 -10.59
N VAL A 114 -27.27 1.74 -10.24
CA VAL A 114 -26.04 2.46 -10.67
C VAL A 114 -25.73 2.26 -12.15
N ASN A 115 -26.17 1.17 -12.76
CA ASN A 115 -25.89 0.85 -14.18
C ASN A 115 -26.62 1.77 -15.17
N GLN A 116 -27.54 2.61 -14.72
CA GLN A 116 -28.16 3.65 -15.53
C GLN A 116 -27.16 4.75 -15.93
N TYR A 117 -26.08 4.93 -15.18
CA TYR A 117 -25.07 5.94 -15.43
C TYR A 117 -23.94 5.40 -16.30
N SER A 118 -23.56 6.16 -17.33
CA SER A 118 -22.40 5.85 -18.17
C SER A 118 -21.07 6.33 -17.55
N GLY A 119 -21.14 7.29 -16.64
CA GLY A 119 -19.95 7.85 -15.99
C GLY A 119 -20.19 8.20 -14.53
N VAL A 120 -19.09 8.31 -13.80
CA VAL A 120 -19.07 8.79 -12.41
C VAL A 120 -17.96 9.80 -12.19
N VAL A 121 -18.27 10.89 -11.50
CA VAL A 121 -17.32 11.90 -11.04
C VAL A 121 -17.26 11.87 -9.52
N LEU A 122 -16.06 11.86 -8.97
CA LEU A 122 -15.84 12.07 -7.54
C LEU A 122 -15.27 13.49 -7.33
N ASP A 123 -16.08 14.39 -6.82
CA ASP A 123 -15.60 15.68 -6.32
C ASP A 123 -15.07 15.53 -4.90
N GLU A 124 -13.85 15.99 -4.64
CA GLU A 124 -13.05 15.68 -3.46
C GLU A 124 -12.78 14.19 -3.28
N SER A 125 -12.20 13.57 -4.32
CA SER A 125 -11.84 12.14 -4.34
C SER A 125 -10.82 11.73 -3.25
N SER A 126 -10.31 12.68 -2.46
CA SER A 126 -9.56 12.40 -1.22
C SER A 126 -10.34 11.53 -0.21
N ILE A 127 -11.65 11.38 -0.38
CA ILE A 127 -12.48 10.43 0.38
C ILE A 127 -12.03 8.96 0.21
N LEU A 128 -11.36 8.65 -0.89
CA LEU A 128 -10.80 7.32 -1.17
C LEU A 128 -9.58 6.98 -0.30
N LYS A 129 -8.92 7.94 0.36
CA LYS A 129 -7.62 7.78 1.06
C LYS A 129 -7.56 6.66 2.10
N GLY A 130 -8.67 6.28 2.69
CA GLY A 130 -8.75 5.22 3.70
C GLY A 130 -8.95 3.85 3.08
N ARG A 131 -7.93 3.00 3.01
CA ARG A 131 -8.03 1.64 2.46
C ARG A 131 -9.12 0.81 3.14
N ASP A 132 -9.20 0.88 4.47
CA ASP A 132 -10.13 0.11 5.29
C ASP A 132 -11.46 0.87 5.52
N GLY A 133 -11.67 1.98 4.80
CA GLY A 133 -12.87 2.79 4.89
C GLY A 133 -14.06 2.12 4.20
N LYS A 134 -15.14 1.84 4.94
CA LYS A 134 -16.37 1.25 4.39
C LYS A 134 -16.90 2.00 3.16
N LEU A 135 -16.77 3.33 3.17
CA LEU A 135 -17.22 4.18 2.07
C LEU A 135 -16.31 4.08 0.84
N SER A 136 -14.99 4.04 1.03
CA SER A 136 -14.04 3.86 -0.07
C SER A 136 -14.26 2.53 -0.80
N SER A 137 -14.36 1.43 -0.05
CA SER A 137 -14.66 0.11 -0.62
C SER A 137 -16.00 0.10 -1.34
N LEU A 138 -17.06 0.69 -0.73
CA LEU A 138 -18.37 0.79 -1.37
C LEU A 138 -18.29 1.54 -2.71
N ILE A 139 -17.59 2.67 -2.78
CA ILE A 139 -17.45 3.45 -4.03
C ILE A 139 -16.74 2.62 -5.10
N ILE A 140 -15.62 1.99 -4.75
CA ILE A 140 -14.83 1.18 -5.69
C ILE A 140 -15.65 0.02 -6.25
N ASP A 141 -16.33 -0.73 -5.38
CA ASP A 141 -17.14 -1.88 -5.77
C ASP A 141 -18.35 -1.48 -6.61
N THR A 142 -19.06 -0.42 -6.20
CA THR A 142 -20.26 0.09 -6.87
C THR A 142 -19.95 0.48 -8.32
N PHE A 143 -18.84 1.19 -8.55
CA PHE A 143 -18.51 1.70 -9.89
C PHE A 143 -17.50 0.84 -10.64
N LYS A 144 -17.27 -0.38 -10.23
CA LYS A 144 -16.28 -1.27 -10.87
C LYS A 144 -16.49 -1.40 -12.38
N GLN A 145 -17.74 -1.50 -12.82
CA GLN A 145 -18.10 -1.71 -14.24
C GLN A 145 -18.38 -0.39 -14.99
N THR A 146 -18.41 0.76 -14.31
CA THR A 146 -18.71 2.05 -14.94
C THR A 146 -17.60 2.40 -15.96
N PRO A 147 -17.94 2.67 -17.22
CA PRO A 147 -16.95 2.83 -18.28
C PRO A 147 -16.15 4.14 -18.14
N TYR A 148 -16.80 5.26 -17.79
CA TYR A 148 -16.16 6.58 -17.68
C TYR A 148 -16.04 6.99 -16.22
N LYS A 149 -14.83 7.38 -15.79
CA LYS A 149 -14.57 7.74 -14.39
C LYS A 149 -13.66 8.96 -14.30
N LEU A 150 -14.07 9.92 -13.50
CA LEU A 150 -13.27 11.09 -13.20
C LEU A 150 -13.12 11.28 -11.70
N ALA A 151 -11.89 11.35 -11.21
CA ALA A 151 -11.57 11.64 -9.81
C ALA A 151 -10.95 13.04 -9.71
N CYS A 152 -11.50 13.92 -8.87
CA CYS A 152 -11.01 15.29 -8.72
C CYS A 152 -10.70 15.61 -7.27
N THR A 153 -9.51 16.13 -6.96
CA THR A 153 -9.14 16.64 -5.65
C THR A 153 -7.91 17.54 -5.71
N ALA A 154 -7.76 18.44 -4.75
CA ALA A 154 -6.52 19.20 -4.55
C ALA A 154 -5.48 18.42 -3.71
N THR A 155 -5.91 17.42 -2.94
CA THR A 155 -5.07 16.69 -1.99
C THR A 155 -5.17 15.18 -2.19
N PRO A 156 -4.62 14.63 -3.30
CA PRO A 156 -4.80 13.21 -3.66
C PRO A 156 -4.14 12.25 -2.66
N SER A 157 -3.07 12.68 -2.00
CA SER A 157 -2.32 11.85 -1.04
C SER A 157 -1.77 12.71 0.11
N PRO A 158 -2.65 13.19 1.01
CA PRO A 158 -2.26 14.16 2.03
C PRO A 158 -1.27 13.61 3.06
N ASN A 159 -1.29 12.32 3.36
CA ASN A 159 -0.42 11.71 4.37
C ASN A 159 0.75 10.95 3.74
N ASP A 160 0.50 10.05 2.80
CA ASP A 160 1.55 9.32 2.11
C ASP A 160 1.17 8.94 0.67
N HIS A 161 2.17 8.45 -0.11
CA HIS A 161 1.97 8.10 -1.52
C HIS A 161 1.08 6.87 -1.74
N MET A 162 0.96 6.00 -0.72
CA MET A 162 0.13 4.80 -0.79
C MET A 162 -1.37 5.12 -0.98
N GLU A 163 -1.82 6.31 -0.55
CA GLU A 163 -3.21 6.76 -0.72
C GLU A 163 -3.62 6.88 -2.18
N LEU A 164 -2.66 7.02 -3.11
CA LEU A 164 -2.92 7.01 -4.56
C LEU A 164 -3.41 5.65 -5.08
N GLY A 165 -3.11 4.56 -4.36
CA GLY A 165 -3.53 3.22 -4.75
C GLY A 165 -5.05 3.05 -4.81
N GLN A 166 -5.81 3.74 -3.96
CA GLN A 166 -7.27 3.73 -4.00
C GLN A 166 -7.82 4.44 -5.25
N HIS A 167 -7.15 5.49 -5.72
CA HIS A 167 -7.51 6.14 -6.98
C HIS A 167 -7.25 5.22 -8.18
N VAL A 168 -6.11 4.51 -8.17
CA VAL A 168 -5.77 3.50 -9.20
C VAL A 168 -6.86 2.43 -9.28
N GLU A 169 -7.30 1.92 -8.13
CA GLU A 169 -8.30 0.86 -8.02
C GLU A 169 -9.69 1.37 -8.43
N PHE A 170 -10.11 2.55 -7.97
CA PHE A 170 -11.35 3.20 -8.38
C PHE A 170 -11.41 3.39 -9.90
N LEU A 171 -10.35 3.94 -10.49
CA LEU A 171 -10.27 4.16 -11.93
C LEU A 171 -10.18 2.83 -12.71
N GLY A 172 -9.81 1.73 -12.05
CA GLY A 172 -9.64 0.43 -12.68
C GLY A 172 -8.41 0.38 -13.59
N ILE A 173 -7.39 1.18 -13.28
CA ILE A 173 -6.09 1.20 -13.98
C ILE A 173 -5.30 -0.04 -13.59
N ASP A 174 -5.24 -0.32 -12.27
CA ASP A 174 -4.52 -1.44 -11.70
C ASP A 174 -5.10 -1.77 -10.31
N SER A 175 -4.62 -2.85 -9.68
CA SER A 175 -4.95 -3.14 -8.29
C SER A 175 -4.02 -2.34 -7.34
N TYR A 176 -4.55 -2.00 -6.16
CA TYR A 176 -3.76 -1.39 -5.09
C TYR A 176 -2.51 -2.23 -4.76
N GLU A 177 -2.66 -3.55 -4.68
CA GLU A 177 -1.57 -4.46 -4.32
C GLU A 177 -0.48 -4.50 -5.38
N ASN A 178 -0.85 -4.46 -6.66
CA ASN A 178 0.13 -4.42 -7.74
C ASN A 178 0.94 -3.11 -7.73
N MET A 179 0.28 -1.96 -7.60
CA MET A 179 0.97 -0.68 -7.43
C MET A 179 1.91 -0.71 -6.21
N LYS A 180 1.44 -1.27 -5.08
CA LYS A 180 2.23 -1.40 -3.86
C LYS A 180 3.48 -2.25 -4.08
N SER A 181 3.35 -3.41 -4.70
CA SER A 181 4.46 -4.32 -4.95
C SER A 181 5.51 -3.73 -5.88
N LEU A 182 5.07 -3.04 -6.94
CA LEU A 182 5.95 -2.44 -7.93
C LEU A 182 6.77 -1.26 -7.36
N TYR A 183 6.15 -0.39 -6.57
CA TYR A 183 6.75 0.89 -6.22
C TYR A 183 7.09 1.08 -4.75
N PHE A 184 6.56 0.24 -3.84
CA PHE A 184 6.73 0.45 -2.40
C PHE A 184 7.45 -0.70 -1.71
N VAL A 185 8.10 -0.37 -0.60
CA VAL A 185 8.80 -1.32 0.27
C VAL A 185 8.42 -1.07 1.72
N GLN A 186 8.34 -2.14 2.50
CA GLN A 186 8.05 -2.04 3.91
C GLN A 186 9.24 -1.49 4.70
N ASP A 187 9.06 -0.38 5.43
CA ASP A 187 10.05 0.21 6.32
C ASP A 187 9.56 0.21 7.78
N VAL A 188 10.05 -0.75 8.55
CA VAL A 188 9.69 -0.94 9.97
C VAL A 188 10.14 0.24 10.86
N LYS A 189 11.10 1.06 10.40
CA LYS A 189 11.59 2.25 11.14
C LYS A 189 10.67 3.46 11.03
N LEU A 190 9.72 3.43 10.09
CA LEU A 190 8.76 4.52 9.97
C LEU A 190 7.82 4.53 11.19
N LYS A 191 7.71 5.70 11.84
CA LYS A 191 6.80 5.96 12.96
C LYS A 191 5.34 6.14 12.52
N THR A 192 5.04 6.07 11.21
CA THR A 192 3.71 6.20 10.64
C THR A 192 2.92 4.89 10.78
N SER A 193 1.60 4.99 10.84
CA SER A 193 0.70 3.82 10.85
C SER A 193 0.92 2.91 9.63
N ASN A 194 1.27 3.50 8.51
CA ASN A 194 1.62 2.83 7.26
C ASN A 194 3.14 2.69 7.18
N LYS A 195 3.65 1.48 7.40
CA LYS A 195 5.10 1.19 7.39
C LYS A 195 5.66 1.01 5.98
N TRP A 196 5.02 1.55 4.97
CA TRP A 196 5.44 1.46 3.57
C TRP A 196 6.01 2.80 3.11
N ARG A 197 7.09 2.75 2.36
CA ARG A 197 7.66 3.91 1.66
C ARG A 197 7.94 3.60 0.20
N LEU A 198 8.01 4.63 -0.60
CA LEU A 198 8.42 4.53 -1.99
C LEU A 198 9.88 4.05 -2.08
N LYS A 199 10.15 3.08 -2.96
CA LYS A 199 11.51 2.61 -3.27
C LYS A 199 12.30 3.76 -3.89
N GLU A 200 13.55 3.98 -3.47
CA GLU A 200 14.32 5.14 -3.94
C GLU A 200 14.59 5.10 -5.45
N HIS A 201 14.93 3.94 -6.00
CA HIS A 201 15.16 3.77 -7.43
C HIS A 201 13.88 3.87 -8.28
N ALA A 202 12.71 3.48 -7.72
CA ALA A 202 11.43 3.50 -8.42
C ALA A 202 10.72 4.86 -8.39
N LYS A 203 11.28 5.88 -7.74
CA LYS A 203 10.63 7.15 -7.49
C LYS A 203 10.24 7.92 -8.77
N ASN A 204 11.15 7.98 -9.73
CA ASN A 204 10.87 8.65 -11.00
C ASN A 204 9.82 7.88 -11.82
N ASP A 205 9.92 6.56 -11.85
CA ASP A 205 9.00 5.69 -12.58
C ASP A 205 7.61 5.68 -11.95
N PHE A 206 7.53 5.75 -10.63
CA PHE A 206 6.28 5.94 -9.93
C PHE A 206 5.54 7.22 -10.35
N TRP A 207 6.24 8.35 -10.42
CA TRP A 207 5.60 9.61 -10.83
C TRP A 207 5.22 9.62 -12.31
N LYS A 208 6.04 9.03 -13.20
CA LYS A 208 5.66 8.81 -14.59
C LYS A 208 4.41 7.95 -14.69
N TYR A 209 4.36 6.83 -13.94
CA TYR A 209 3.18 5.96 -13.88
C TYR A 209 1.93 6.72 -13.39
N VAL A 210 2.03 7.49 -12.31
CA VAL A 210 0.91 8.29 -11.81
C VAL A 210 0.40 9.25 -12.89
N CYS A 211 1.28 9.88 -13.65
CA CYS A 211 0.91 10.82 -14.70
C CYS A 211 0.30 10.18 -15.96
N THR A 212 0.35 8.84 -16.12
CA THR A 212 -0.37 8.16 -17.20
C THR A 212 -1.90 8.18 -17.04
N TRP A 213 -2.38 8.23 -15.81
CA TRP A 213 -3.80 8.18 -15.45
C TRP A 213 -4.26 9.40 -14.64
N SER A 214 -3.38 10.37 -14.41
CA SER A 214 -3.71 11.61 -13.70
C SER A 214 -2.96 12.80 -14.28
N MET A 215 -3.50 13.98 -14.00
CA MET A 215 -2.87 15.26 -14.30
C MET A 215 -2.87 16.11 -13.03
N ALA A 216 -1.71 16.66 -12.67
CA ALA A 216 -1.57 17.55 -11.53
C ALA A 216 -1.28 18.97 -12.00
N CYS A 217 -1.94 19.95 -11.37
CA CYS A 217 -1.76 21.35 -11.68
C CYS A 217 -1.96 22.20 -10.42
N SER A 218 -0.95 22.98 -10.07
CA SER A 218 -1.03 23.98 -8.99
C SER A 218 -1.17 25.40 -9.56
N ASN A 219 -0.65 25.60 -10.75
CA ASN A 219 -0.75 26.84 -11.53
C ASN A 219 -0.81 26.46 -13.03
N PRO A 220 -1.56 27.16 -13.89
CA PRO A 220 -1.62 26.88 -15.33
C PRO A 220 -0.26 26.75 -16.01
N SER A 221 0.77 27.45 -15.52
CA SER A 221 2.15 27.34 -16.03
C SER A 221 2.77 25.95 -15.83
N ASP A 222 2.28 25.14 -14.90
CA ASP A 222 2.72 23.74 -14.70
C ASP A 222 2.41 22.89 -15.94
N LEU A 223 1.40 23.29 -16.71
CA LEU A 223 0.97 22.63 -17.95
C LEU A 223 1.41 23.38 -19.21
N GLY A 224 2.25 24.41 -19.07
CA GLY A 224 2.77 25.22 -20.17
C GLY A 224 1.81 26.32 -20.67
N PHE A 225 0.74 26.61 -19.94
CA PHE A 225 -0.22 27.66 -20.28
C PHE A 225 0.10 28.98 -19.57
N ASN A 226 -0.42 30.09 -20.15
CA ASN A 226 -0.28 31.39 -19.54
C ASN A 226 -1.02 31.43 -18.17
N HIS A 227 -0.38 32.01 -17.14
CA HIS A 227 -0.90 32.07 -15.78
C HIS A 227 -1.67 33.38 -15.47
N CYS A 228 -2.00 34.20 -16.46
CA CYS A 228 -2.72 35.44 -16.25
C CYS A 228 -3.95 35.29 -15.34
N GLY A 229 -3.95 35.97 -14.22
CA GLY A 229 -5.03 35.94 -13.23
C GLY A 229 -4.92 34.85 -12.17
N TYR A 230 -3.96 33.94 -12.27
CA TYR A 230 -3.70 32.89 -11.25
C TYR A 230 -2.50 33.19 -10.35
N ASP A 231 -1.85 34.33 -10.54
CA ASP A 231 -0.84 34.81 -9.59
C ASP A 231 -1.55 35.33 -8.34
N LEU A 232 -1.42 34.56 -7.26
CA LEU A 232 -2.02 34.91 -6.00
C LEU A 232 -1.13 35.93 -5.26
N PRO A 233 -1.72 36.86 -4.49
CA PRO A 233 -0.97 37.75 -3.64
C PRO A 233 -0.18 36.98 -2.57
N GLU A 234 0.68 37.69 -1.87
CA GLU A 234 1.44 37.11 -0.75
C GLU A 234 0.51 36.54 0.33
N ILE A 235 0.87 35.40 0.91
CA ILE A 235 0.24 34.86 2.10
C ILE A 235 1.20 34.91 3.28
N GLU A 236 0.72 35.41 4.41
CA GLU A 236 1.48 35.56 5.65
C GLU A 236 0.88 34.66 6.74
N PHE A 237 1.71 33.82 7.34
CA PHE A 237 1.34 33.03 8.52
C PHE A 237 1.91 33.71 9.78
N ILE A 238 0.99 34.17 10.64
CA ILE A 238 1.32 34.90 11.87
C ILE A 238 0.97 34.02 13.07
N GLU A 239 1.96 33.66 13.83
CA GLU A 239 1.78 32.81 15.01
C GLU A 239 1.72 33.62 16.29
N HIS A 240 0.79 33.23 17.13
CA HIS A 240 0.62 33.78 18.48
C HIS A 240 0.82 32.64 19.47
N LEU A 241 1.93 32.67 20.20
CA LEU A 241 2.19 31.72 21.28
C LEU A 241 1.28 32.04 22.48
N ILE A 242 0.53 31.06 22.93
CA ILE A 242 -0.39 31.17 24.05
C ILE A 242 0.21 30.39 25.22
N PRO A 243 0.50 31.07 26.35
CA PRO A 243 1.02 30.43 27.54
C PRO A 243 0.08 29.35 28.07
N VAL A 244 0.65 28.25 28.55
CA VAL A 244 -0.10 27.19 29.23
C VAL A 244 0.51 27.03 30.61
N GLU A 245 -0.30 27.19 31.68
CA GLU A 245 0.16 26.95 33.03
C GLU A 245 0.57 25.46 33.20
N ASN A 246 1.86 25.26 33.46
CA ASN A 246 2.42 23.91 33.69
C ASN A 246 2.23 23.54 35.16
N ASN A 247 1.31 22.63 35.42
CA ASN A 247 1.07 22.06 36.76
C ASN A 247 1.82 20.73 36.99
N THR A 248 2.99 20.51 36.39
CA THR A 248 3.75 19.30 36.61
C THR A 248 5.22 19.54 36.86
N ASN A 249 5.74 18.94 37.93
CA ASN A 249 7.15 18.90 38.33
C ASN A 249 8.02 18.05 37.37
N THR A 250 7.85 18.18 36.06
CA THR A 250 8.71 17.50 35.08
C THR A 250 9.84 18.46 34.66
N LEU A 251 11.08 17.95 34.71
CA LEU A 251 12.31 18.69 34.41
C LEU A 251 12.41 19.14 32.92
N PHE A 252 11.54 18.61 32.07
CA PHE A 252 11.40 18.96 30.66
C PHE A 252 9.91 19.23 30.41
N GLY A 253 9.56 20.43 30.03
CA GLY A 253 8.17 20.86 29.78
C GLY A 253 7.39 19.84 28.97
N ASP A 254 6.15 19.54 29.38
CA ASP A 254 5.26 18.55 28.69
C ASP A 254 4.97 19.01 27.27
N VAL A 255 5.61 18.36 26.31
CA VAL A 255 5.31 18.53 24.91
C VAL A 255 4.16 17.59 24.55
N ALA A 256 3.05 18.10 24.03
CA ALA A 256 1.89 17.30 23.65
C ALA A 256 2.28 16.23 22.59
N VAL A 257 2.29 14.97 23.00
CA VAL A 257 2.76 13.84 22.18
C VAL A 257 1.60 13.07 21.55
N SER A 258 0.37 13.25 22.04
CA SER A 258 -0.82 12.50 21.61
C SER A 258 -2.02 13.40 21.36
N ALA A 259 -3.03 12.89 20.64
CA ALA A 259 -4.31 13.58 20.44
C ALA A 259 -5.05 13.87 21.77
N THR A 260 -4.85 13.05 22.79
CA THR A 260 -5.44 13.23 24.13
C THR A 260 -4.80 14.41 24.85
N ASP A 261 -3.49 14.60 24.71
CA ASP A 261 -2.76 15.71 25.30
C ASP A 261 -3.13 17.03 24.62
N LEU A 262 -3.32 17.00 23.29
CA LEU A 262 -3.85 18.12 22.53
C LEU A 262 -5.18 18.65 23.12
N HIS A 263 -6.11 17.75 23.42
CA HIS A 263 -7.40 18.14 23.99
C HIS A 263 -7.28 18.75 25.38
N LYS A 264 -6.36 18.27 26.22
CA LYS A 264 -6.08 18.84 27.53
C LYS A 264 -5.52 20.26 27.44
N ASP A 265 -4.56 20.46 26.54
CA ASP A 265 -3.92 21.76 26.35
C ASP A 265 -4.85 22.80 25.74
N LEU A 266 -5.70 22.39 24.80
CA LEU A 266 -6.78 23.25 24.28
C LEU A 266 -7.77 23.65 25.36
N LYS A 267 -8.00 22.80 26.38
CA LYS A 267 -8.83 23.18 27.54
C LYS A 267 -8.14 24.14 28.45
N ARG A 268 -6.83 23.96 28.73
CA ARG A 268 -6.04 24.82 29.63
C ARG A 268 -5.81 26.23 29.06
N SER A 269 -5.63 26.33 27.72
CA SER A 269 -5.41 27.60 27.02
C SER A 269 -6.71 28.27 26.52
N PHE A 270 -7.87 27.78 26.94
CA PHE A 270 -9.16 28.17 26.37
C PHE A 270 -9.40 29.68 26.46
N ASP A 271 -9.39 30.25 27.68
CA ASP A 271 -9.71 31.64 27.91
C ASP A 271 -8.70 32.60 27.23
N LEU A 272 -7.43 32.30 27.29
CA LEU A 272 -6.37 33.07 26.64
C LEU A 272 -6.50 33.09 25.12
N ARG A 273 -6.92 31.97 24.50
CA ARG A 273 -7.16 31.91 23.05
C ARG A 273 -8.40 32.69 22.64
N ILE A 274 -9.45 32.69 23.46
CA ILE A 274 -10.65 33.50 23.24
C ILE A 274 -10.29 34.97 23.30
N GLU A 275 -9.60 35.42 24.36
CA GLU A 275 -9.18 36.82 24.53
C GLU A 275 -8.30 37.27 23.37
N LYS A 276 -7.32 36.46 22.95
CA LYS A 276 -6.45 36.82 21.83
C LYS A 276 -7.20 36.88 20.51
N THR A 277 -8.18 36.01 20.28
CA THR A 277 -9.04 36.07 19.10
C THR A 277 -9.86 37.38 19.09
N LYS A 278 -10.44 37.77 20.22
CA LYS A 278 -11.19 39.00 20.38
C LYS A 278 -10.32 40.25 20.12
N GLU A 279 -9.10 40.26 20.70
CA GLU A 279 -8.14 41.35 20.48
C GLU A 279 -7.86 41.54 18.98
N LEU A 280 -7.58 40.45 18.26
CA LEU A 280 -7.27 40.50 16.83
C LEU A 280 -8.45 40.98 15.98
N VAL A 281 -9.65 40.47 16.26
CA VAL A 281 -10.83 40.69 15.40
C VAL A 281 -11.50 42.03 15.72
N ASN A 282 -11.69 42.37 16.99
CA ASN A 282 -12.39 43.59 17.36
C ASN A 282 -11.57 44.87 17.12
N ASN A 283 -10.26 44.77 16.89
CA ASN A 283 -9.39 45.89 16.54
C ASN A 283 -9.30 46.12 15.01
N SER A 284 -10.17 45.48 14.23
CA SER A 284 -10.17 45.57 12.76
C SER A 284 -11.57 45.79 12.20
N ASP A 285 -11.69 46.69 11.24
CA ASP A 285 -12.92 46.93 10.47
C ASP A 285 -13.06 46.02 9.25
N GLU A 286 -12.07 45.14 8.99
CA GLU A 286 -12.06 44.19 7.87
C GLU A 286 -12.88 42.93 8.19
N GLN A 287 -13.24 42.19 7.17
CA GLN A 287 -13.87 40.88 7.36
C GLN A 287 -12.89 39.85 7.94
N TRP A 288 -13.37 39.01 8.87
CA TRP A 288 -12.62 37.92 9.46
C TRP A 288 -13.33 36.57 9.34
N LEU A 289 -12.53 35.55 9.04
CA LEU A 289 -12.95 34.15 9.04
C LEU A 289 -12.30 33.46 10.25
N ILE A 290 -13.14 33.05 11.21
CA ILE A 290 -12.72 32.54 12.53
C ILE A 290 -12.98 31.03 12.57
N TRP A 291 -11.90 30.26 12.64
CA TRP A 291 -11.94 28.80 12.67
C TRP A 291 -11.83 28.26 14.10
N THR A 292 -12.82 27.43 14.51
CA THR A 292 -12.85 26.78 15.82
C THR A 292 -12.94 25.26 15.68
N LEU A 293 -12.48 24.51 16.69
CA LEU A 293 -12.70 23.06 16.77
C LEU A 293 -13.93 22.68 17.59
N LYS A 294 -14.24 23.48 18.62
CA LYS A 294 -15.31 23.20 19.58
C LYS A 294 -16.46 24.18 19.47
N ASN A 295 -17.67 23.72 19.84
CA ASN A 295 -18.87 24.57 19.85
C ASN A 295 -18.81 25.65 20.93
N ASP A 296 -18.30 25.30 22.12
CA ASP A 296 -18.14 26.22 23.25
C ASP A 296 -17.27 27.43 22.89
N GLU A 297 -16.16 27.22 22.16
CA GLU A 297 -15.34 28.32 21.64
C GLU A 297 -16.15 29.23 20.71
N ALA A 298 -16.87 28.62 19.77
CA ALA A 298 -17.66 29.37 18.79
C ALA A 298 -18.81 30.16 19.43
N GLU A 299 -19.48 29.58 20.45
CA GLU A 299 -20.58 30.20 21.16
C GLU A 299 -20.13 31.46 22.00
N ILE A 300 -18.98 31.36 22.68
CA ILE A 300 -18.44 32.50 23.43
C ILE A 300 -17.99 33.59 22.46
N LEU A 301 -17.22 33.24 21.43
CA LEU A 301 -16.75 34.21 20.45
C LEU A 301 -17.91 34.92 19.75
N SER A 302 -19.01 34.24 19.48
CA SER A 302 -20.19 34.85 18.83
C SER A 302 -20.91 35.89 19.70
N LYS A 303 -20.79 35.78 21.01
CA LYS A 303 -21.35 36.76 21.96
C LYS A 303 -20.45 37.97 22.14
N GLU A 304 -19.13 37.80 21.96
CA GLU A 304 -18.14 38.81 22.31
C GLU A 304 -17.51 39.52 21.11
N ILE A 305 -17.65 38.95 19.90
CA ILE A 305 -17.21 39.58 18.66
C ILE A 305 -18.38 40.28 17.99
N LYS A 306 -18.24 41.58 17.77
CA LYS A 306 -19.26 42.40 17.11
C LYS A 306 -19.51 41.93 15.66
N ASN A 307 -20.75 42.08 15.19
CA ASN A 307 -21.15 41.80 13.83
C ASN A 307 -20.67 40.41 13.35
N SER A 308 -20.84 39.39 14.20
CA SER A 308 -20.45 38.01 13.94
C SER A 308 -21.65 37.08 13.77
N VAL A 309 -21.49 36.09 12.92
CA VAL A 309 -22.44 34.99 12.75
C VAL A 309 -21.71 33.68 12.99
N ASN A 310 -22.30 32.85 13.87
CA ASN A 310 -21.79 31.51 14.16
C ASN A 310 -22.60 30.46 13.37
N VAL A 311 -21.90 29.61 12.61
CA VAL A 311 -22.50 28.53 11.85
C VAL A 311 -21.96 27.19 12.36
N GLN A 312 -22.85 26.37 12.94
CA GLN A 312 -22.52 25.11 13.59
C GLN A 312 -23.03 23.87 12.82
N GLY A 313 -22.54 22.69 13.19
CA GLY A 313 -22.95 21.42 12.59
C GLY A 313 -24.42 21.06 12.84
N SER A 314 -24.98 21.47 13.97
CA SER A 314 -26.38 21.27 14.39
C SER A 314 -27.39 22.15 13.67
N ASP A 315 -26.94 23.24 13.01
CA ASP A 315 -27.86 24.17 12.33
C ASP A 315 -28.53 23.52 11.11
N SER A 316 -29.71 24.03 10.74
CA SER A 316 -30.43 23.52 9.57
C SER A 316 -29.62 23.77 8.28
N PRO A 317 -29.81 22.96 7.25
CA PRO A 317 -29.16 23.17 5.95
C PRO A 317 -29.44 24.57 5.36
N GLU A 318 -30.63 25.09 5.52
CA GLU A 318 -31.08 26.41 5.04
C GLU A 318 -30.32 27.52 5.78
N TYR A 319 -30.19 27.41 7.10
CA TYR A 319 -29.45 28.37 7.91
C TYR A 319 -27.98 28.44 7.50
N LYS A 320 -27.35 27.24 7.34
CA LYS A 320 -25.97 27.14 6.87
C LYS A 320 -25.78 27.79 5.50
N ALA A 321 -26.61 27.42 4.54
CA ALA A 321 -26.53 27.96 3.19
C ALA A 321 -26.71 29.49 3.16
N LYS A 322 -27.69 30.04 3.89
CA LYS A 322 -27.93 31.46 3.98
C LYS A 322 -26.72 32.22 4.50
N HIS A 323 -26.19 31.81 5.66
CA HIS A 323 -25.14 32.60 6.32
C HIS A 323 -23.76 32.38 5.72
N LEU A 324 -23.43 31.15 5.23
CA LEU A 324 -22.18 30.94 4.50
C LEU A 324 -22.14 31.74 3.20
N ASN A 325 -23.26 31.82 2.47
CA ASN A 325 -23.35 32.67 1.27
C ASN A 325 -23.41 34.17 1.60
N GLY A 326 -24.08 34.55 2.71
CA GLY A 326 -24.14 35.93 3.20
C GLY A 326 -22.76 36.50 3.52
N PHE A 327 -21.86 35.70 4.12
CA PHE A 327 -20.48 36.13 4.35
C PHE A 327 -19.73 36.39 3.05
N ALA A 328 -19.90 35.54 2.04
CA ALA A 328 -19.29 35.75 0.71
C ALA A 328 -19.79 37.03 0.04
N LYS A 329 -21.06 37.43 0.30
CA LYS A 329 -21.70 38.67 -0.18
C LYS A 329 -21.41 39.90 0.69
N LYS A 330 -20.65 39.76 1.78
CA LYS A 330 -20.32 40.85 2.75
C LYS A 330 -21.54 41.36 3.53
N GLU A 331 -22.55 40.51 3.77
CA GLU A 331 -23.73 40.86 4.53
C GLU A 331 -23.44 41.07 6.03
N PHE A 332 -22.36 40.49 6.52
CA PHE A 332 -21.85 40.70 7.88
C PHE A 332 -20.31 40.59 7.89
N GLN A 333 -19.67 41.01 8.96
CA GLN A 333 -18.22 41.22 9.04
C GLN A 333 -17.47 39.94 9.42
N ASN A 334 -17.97 39.16 10.41
CA ASN A 334 -17.23 38.10 11.03
C ASN A 334 -17.99 36.75 10.92
N LEU A 335 -17.35 35.75 10.33
CA LEU A 335 -17.88 34.38 10.26
C LEU A 335 -17.12 33.46 11.21
N ILE A 336 -17.84 32.86 12.17
CA ILE A 336 -17.32 31.88 13.09
C ILE A 336 -17.84 30.50 12.65
N THR A 337 -16.95 29.54 12.40
CA THR A 337 -17.35 28.21 11.97
C THR A 337 -16.25 27.18 12.17
N LYS A 338 -16.53 25.92 11.90
CA LYS A 338 -15.55 24.83 11.92
C LYS A 338 -15.03 24.53 10.53
N THR A 339 -13.76 24.08 10.45
CA THR A 339 -13.17 23.63 9.20
C THR A 339 -13.98 22.50 8.54
N SER A 340 -14.59 21.61 9.31
CA SER A 340 -15.47 20.52 8.81
C SER A 340 -16.76 21.00 8.13
N ILE A 341 -17.18 22.25 8.37
CA ILE A 341 -18.45 22.82 7.84
C ILE A 341 -18.18 23.67 6.60
N ALA A 342 -17.24 24.59 6.67
CA ALA A 342 -17.05 25.61 5.65
C ALA A 342 -15.73 25.44 4.86
N SER A 343 -14.92 24.41 5.14
CA SER A 343 -13.70 24.16 4.36
C SER A 343 -13.96 23.50 2.99
N PHE A 344 -15.18 23.04 2.71
CA PHE A 344 -15.53 22.43 1.44
C PHE A 344 -16.45 23.35 0.61
N GLY A 345 -16.04 23.62 -0.63
CA GLY A 345 -16.86 24.25 -1.65
C GLY A 345 -17.00 25.79 -1.60
N MET A 346 -16.93 26.43 -0.46
CA MET A 346 -17.20 27.86 -0.32
C MET A 346 -16.10 28.76 -0.88
N ASN A 347 -16.45 29.95 -1.34
CA ASN A 347 -15.54 30.93 -1.92
C ASN A 347 -15.56 32.24 -1.10
N TYR A 348 -14.46 32.53 -0.40
CA TYR A 348 -14.30 33.71 0.46
C TYR A 348 -13.13 34.60 0.01
N GLN A 349 -12.96 34.80 -1.30
CA GLN A 349 -11.96 35.74 -1.82
C GLN A 349 -12.19 37.20 -1.42
N ASN A 350 -13.37 37.53 -0.86
CA ASN A 350 -13.70 38.80 -0.26
C ASN A 350 -13.04 39.03 1.11
N CYS A 351 -12.55 37.99 1.76
CA CYS A 351 -11.94 38.02 3.08
C CYS A 351 -10.43 37.73 2.99
N CYS A 352 -9.59 38.58 3.55
CA CYS A 352 -8.13 38.41 3.57
C CYS A 352 -7.56 38.09 4.95
N ASN A 353 -8.36 38.18 6.02
CA ASN A 353 -7.92 37.89 7.39
C ASN A 353 -8.61 36.61 7.88
N MET A 354 -7.84 35.72 8.46
CA MET A 354 -8.39 34.56 9.15
C MET A 354 -7.62 34.23 10.42
N VAL A 355 -8.32 33.68 11.41
CA VAL A 355 -7.71 33.19 12.64
C VAL A 355 -8.15 31.76 12.94
N PHE A 356 -7.19 30.91 13.24
CA PHE A 356 -7.41 29.60 13.82
C PHE A 356 -7.31 29.74 15.35
N THR A 357 -8.45 29.88 15.99
CA THR A 357 -8.54 29.93 17.46
C THR A 357 -8.13 28.60 18.07
N SER A 358 -8.47 27.50 17.37
CA SER A 358 -8.00 26.14 17.66
C SER A 358 -7.89 25.32 16.38
N TYR A 359 -6.96 24.38 16.34
CA TYR A 359 -6.76 23.49 15.19
C TYR A 359 -6.24 22.12 15.64
N ASP A 360 -6.32 21.13 14.78
CA ASP A 360 -5.86 19.76 15.01
C ASP A 360 -4.75 19.34 14.04
N PHE A 361 -4.30 18.08 14.12
CA PHE A 361 -3.24 17.53 13.25
C PHE A 361 -3.68 17.30 11.79
N LYS A 362 -4.92 17.66 11.40
CA LYS A 362 -5.46 17.41 10.07
C LYS A 362 -5.01 18.45 9.07
N PHE A 363 -3.85 18.22 8.45
CA PHE A 363 -3.29 19.12 7.44
C PHE A 363 -4.28 19.45 6.31
N GLU A 364 -5.02 18.47 5.83
CA GLU A 364 -5.97 18.65 4.73
C GLU A 364 -7.06 19.68 5.06
N ALA A 365 -7.68 19.57 6.25
CA ALA A 365 -8.69 20.52 6.70
C ALA A 365 -8.13 21.94 6.86
N PHE A 366 -6.93 22.06 7.42
CA PHE A 366 -6.23 23.32 7.52
C PHE A 366 -5.92 23.94 6.15
N TYR A 367 -5.35 23.14 5.24
CA TYR A 367 -5.02 23.57 3.90
C TYR A 367 -6.26 24.05 3.14
N GLN A 368 -7.32 23.26 3.14
CA GLN A 368 -8.57 23.61 2.48
C GLN A 368 -9.21 24.86 3.09
N ALA A 369 -9.16 25.04 4.42
CA ALA A 369 -9.66 26.23 5.10
C ALA A 369 -8.92 27.50 4.66
N VAL A 370 -7.59 27.46 4.60
CA VAL A 370 -6.77 28.58 4.09
C VAL A 370 -7.13 28.90 2.63
N ARG A 371 -7.33 27.87 1.80
CA ARG A 371 -7.65 28.02 0.37
C ARG A 371 -9.07 28.53 0.11
N ARG A 372 -9.90 28.76 1.14
CA ARG A 372 -11.20 29.45 0.96
C ARG A 372 -11.00 30.94 0.63
N SER A 373 -10.03 31.60 1.24
CA SER A 373 -9.67 32.99 0.96
C SER A 373 -8.48 33.12 0.02
N TYR A 374 -7.46 32.24 0.13
CA TYR A 374 -6.27 32.26 -0.70
C TYR A 374 -6.48 31.47 -1.99
N ARG A 375 -7.17 32.09 -2.95
CA ARG A 375 -7.60 31.45 -4.22
C ARG A 375 -7.73 32.45 -5.35
N PHE A 376 -7.93 31.98 -6.56
CA PHE A 376 -8.18 32.82 -7.74
C PHE A 376 -9.18 33.94 -7.45
N GLY A 377 -8.81 35.16 -7.84
CA GLY A 377 -9.61 36.36 -7.63
C GLY A 377 -9.32 37.08 -6.29
N GLN A 378 -8.47 36.56 -5.42
CA GLN A 378 -7.96 37.29 -4.27
C GLN A 378 -6.97 38.37 -4.72
N LYS A 379 -7.22 39.60 -4.29
CA LYS A 379 -6.40 40.77 -4.67
C LYS A 379 -5.52 41.28 -3.52
N ASN A 380 -5.85 40.92 -2.29
CA ASN A 380 -5.17 41.41 -1.10
C ASN A 380 -4.26 40.34 -0.50
N LYS A 381 -3.20 40.78 0.18
CA LYS A 381 -2.34 39.88 0.98
C LYS A 381 -3.20 39.19 2.03
N VAL A 382 -3.13 37.85 2.05
CA VAL A 382 -3.89 37.05 3.03
C VAL A 382 -3.06 36.83 4.28
N LYS A 383 -3.65 37.17 5.45
CA LYS A 383 -3.06 37.00 6.78
C LYS A 383 -3.75 35.84 7.49
N VAL A 384 -2.97 34.85 7.88
CA VAL A 384 -3.42 33.66 8.59
C VAL A 384 -2.85 33.68 10.00
N HIS A 385 -3.67 34.05 10.98
CA HIS A 385 -3.31 34.03 12.37
C HIS A 385 -3.55 32.66 12.98
N ILE A 386 -2.56 32.11 13.68
CA ILE A 386 -2.64 30.77 14.28
C ILE A 386 -2.32 30.91 15.76
N LEU A 387 -3.27 30.54 16.63
CA LEU A 387 -3.06 30.57 18.07
C LEU A 387 -2.50 29.22 18.52
N VAL A 388 -1.25 29.21 18.94
CA VAL A 388 -0.49 28.00 19.27
C VAL A 388 -0.22 27.95 20.77
N PRO A 389 -0.84 27.04 21.54
CA PRO A 389 -0.41 26.75 22.90
C PRO A 389 1.07 26.33 22.91
N GLU A 390 1.87 26.85 23.85
CA GLU A 390 3.32 26.58 23.89
C GLU A 390 3.67 25.11 23.94
N SER A 391 2.84 24.31 24.59
CA SER A 391 2.95 22.81 24.61
C SER A 391 2.73 22.14 23.27
N GLN A 392 2.20 22.85 22.26
CA GLN A 392 1.81 22.30 20.94
C GLN A 392 2.79 22.65 19.81
N SER A 393 4.00 23.05 20.11
CA SER A 393 5.04 23.32 19.09
C SER A 393 5.23 22.17 18.08
N ASN A 394 5.03 20.93 18.49
CA ASN A 394 5.10 19.74 17.64
C ASN A 394 3.97 19.65 16.60
N VAL A 395 2.77 20.14 16.91
CA VAL A 395 1.62 20.15 15.99
C VAL A 395 1.95 21.05 14.80
N ARG A 396 2.49 22.22 15.09
CA ARG A 396 2.97 23.17 14.10
C ARG A 396 4.02 22.56 13.17
N VAL A 397 5.09 22.01 13.75
CA VAL A 397 6.18 21.37 12.98
C VAL A 397 5.61 20.30 12.05
N THR A 398 4.69 19.50 12.55
CA THR A 398 4.01 18.45 11.75
C THR A 398 3.21 19.02 10.59
N ILE A 399 2.45 20.12 10.79
CA ILE A 399 1.66 20.78 9.73
C ILE A 399 2.57 21.39 8.66
N LEU A 400 3.61 22.11 9.08
CA LEU A 400 4.58 22.70 8.15
C LEU A 400 5.35 21.64 7.35
N GLU A 401 5.74 20.54 7.98
CA GLU A 401 6.36 19.42 7.28
C GLU A 401 5.41 18.78 6.26
N LYS A 402 4.15 18.59 6.63
CA LYS A 402 3.12 18.08 5.71
C LYS A 402 2.88 19.03 4.54
N GLN A 403 2.86 20.34 4.79
CA GLN A 403 2.76 21.35 3.75
C GLN A 403 3.95 21.31 2.78
N LYS A 404 5.18 21.27 3.30
CA LYS A 404 6.38 21.13 2.49
C LYS A 404 6.36 19.85 1.65
N LYS A 405 5.95 18.73 2.25
CA LYS A 405 5.79 17.44 1.55
C LYS A 405 4.72 17.51 0.46
N HIS A 406 3.58 18.13 0.72
CA HIS A 406 2.50 18.31 -0.23
C HIS A 406 2.96 19.15 -1.44
N LEU A 407 3.57 20.31 -1.21
CA LEU A 407 4.11 21.16 -2.27
C LEU A 407 5.19 20.46 -3.10
N LYS A 408 6.06 19.68 -2.45
CA LYS A 408 7.05 18.87 -3.16
C LYS A 408 6.40 17.79 -4.02
N LYS A 409 5.39 17.09 -3.52
CA LYS A 409 4.63 16.08 -4.29
C LYS A 409 3.95 16.71 -5.50
N SER A 410 3.26 17.84 -5.32
CA SER A 410 2.58 18.55 -6.42
C SER A 410 3.56 18.97 -7.51
N LYS A 411 4.74 19.49 -7.14
CA LYS A 411 5.80 19.83 -8.10
C LYS A 411 6.36 18.61 -8.83
N GLU A 412 6.60 17.51 -8.13
CA GLU A 412 7.07 16.26 -8.74
C GLU A 412 6.03 15.70 -9.72
N MET A 413 4.74 15.72 -9.38
CA MET A 413 3.67 15.31 -10.28
C MET A 413 3.57 16.26 -11.49
N ALA A 414 3.59 17.58 -11.28
CA ALA A 414 3.52 18.57 -12.36
C ALA A 414 4.65 18.40 -13.37
N LYS A 415 5.87 18.08 -12.91
CA LYS A 415 7.04 17.84 -13.77
C LYS A 415 6.81 16.73 -14.82
N TYR A 416 5.99 15.74 -14.51
CA TYR A 416 5.71 14.59 -15.39
C TYR A 416 4.32 14.66 -16.03
N SER A 417 3.49 15.66 -15.73
CA SER A 417 2.10 15.78 -16.21
C SER A 417 1.96 15.87 -17.74
N GLY A 418 3.03 16.18 -18.48
CA GLY A 418 3.05 16.15 -19.95
C GLY A 418 3.40 14.79 -20.57
N LEU A 419 3.76 13.78 -19.75
CA LEU A 419 4.22 12.47 -20.21
C LEU A 419 3.08 11.44 -20.21
N GLN A 420 2.09 11.61 -21.07
CA GLN A 420 0.89 10.77 -21.07
C GLN A 420 1.08 9.38 -21.70
N ASP A 421 2.15 9.17 -22.46
CA ASP A 421 2.43 7.92 -23.19
C ASP A 421 3.50 7.05 -22.52
N TYR A 422 3.75 7.25 -21.23
CA TYR A 422 4.72 6.43 -20.51
C TYR A 422 4.22 4.99 -20.41
N LYS A 423 4.87 4.09 -21.13
CA LYS A 423 4.78 2.65 -20.93
C LYS A 423 6.00 2.25 -20.10
N LYS A 424 5.81 1.73 -18.90
CA LYS A 424 6.90 1.07 -18.20
C LYS A 424 7.25 -0.15 -19.03
N GLU A 425 8.39 -0.12 -19.73
CA GLU A 425 9.03 -1.35 -20.17
C GLU A 425 9.46 -2.08 -18.89
N ILE A 426 8.71 -3.12 -18.56
CA ILE A 426 9.13 -4.02 -17.50
C ILE A 426 10.30 -4.77 -18.11
N ASP A 427 11.48 -4.48 -17.61
CA ASP A 427 12.68 -5.26 -17.89
C ASP A 427 12.45 -6.68 -17.35
N LEU A 428 11.77 -7.49 -18.14
CA LEU A 428 11.84 -8.95 -18.00
C LEU A 428 13.33 -9.28 -18.06
N ILE A 429 13.81 -10.09 -17.15
CA ILE A 429 15.22 -10.46 -16.90
C ILE A 429 16.12 -10.10 -18.08
N LYS A 430 16.89 -9.00 -17.93
CA LYS A 430 17.71 -8.44 -19.04
C LYS A 430 18.80 -9.39 -19.53
N GLU A 431 19.33 -10.23 -18.65
CA GLU A 431 20.39 -11.18 -18.97
C GLU A 431 20.13 -12.51 -18.25
N LYS A 432 19.80 -13.54 -19.01
CA LYS A 432 19.79 -14.91 -18.52
C LYS A 432 21.22 -15.38 -18.31
N LYS A 433 21.55 -15.83 -17.10
CA LYS A 433 22.87 -16.37 -16.77
C LYS A 433 22.72 -17.82 -16.29
N GLN A 434 23.72 -18.63 -16.56
CA GLN A 434 23.73 -20.00 -16.07
C GLN A 434 25.17 -20.41 -15.70
N ILE A 435 25.27 -21.25 -14.70
CA ILE A 435 26.51 -21.90 -14.28
C ILE A 435 26.22 -23.39 -14.22
N ILE A 436 26.93 -24.15 -15.00
CA ILE A 436 26.74 -25.60 -15.11
C ILE A 436 28.07 -26.27 -14.86
N THR A 437 28.11 -27.12 -13.85
CA THR A 437 29.23 -27.99 -13.49
C THR A 437 28.76 -29.45 -13.47
N GLU A 438 29.60 -30.37 -13.11
CA GLU A 438 29.18 -31.76 -12.92
C GLU A 438 28.33 -31.95 -11.65
N GLU A 439 28.58 -31.14 -10.61
CA GLU A 439 27.95 -31.24 -9.30
C GLU A 439 26.73 -30.36 -9.16
N TYR A 440 26.68 -29.21 -9.86
CA TYR A 440 25.53 -28.31 -9.74
C TYR A 440 25.23 -27.51 -11.00
N GLN A 441 23.97 -27.08 -11.09
CA GLN A 441 23.46 -26.17 -12.10
C GLN A 441 22.70 -25.05 -11.43
N ILE A 442 23.06 -23.78 -11.73
CA ILE A 442 22.36 -22.59 -11.23
C ILE A 442 21.93 -21.74 -12.41
N TYR A 443 20.69 -21.29 -12.40
CA TYR A 443 20.11 -20.49 -13.47
C TYR A 443 19.57 -19.17 -12.91
N LEU A 444 19.92 -18.05 -13.57
CA LEU A 444 19.24 -16.76 -13.39
C LEU A 444 18.13 -16.67 -14.43
N ASP A 445 16.93 -17.06 -14.04
CA ASP A 445 15.77 -17.14 -14.94
C ASP A 445 14.45 -17.20 -14.15
N ASP A 446 13.33 -17.01 -14.83
CA ASP A 446 12.01 -17.32 -14.31
C ASP A 446 11.81 -18.83 -14.18
N THR A 447 11.52 -19.31 -12.97
CA THR A 447 11.34 -20.74 -12.70
C THR A 447 10.20 -21.36 -13.50
N PHE A 448 9.11 -20.63 -13.76
CA PHE A 448 7.94 -21.10 -14.53
C PHE A 448 8.26 -21.32 -16.03
N VAL A 449 9.34 -20.67 -16.49
CA VAL A 449 9.84 -20.84 -17.85
C VAL A 449 10.98 -21.86 -17.87
N LYS A 450 11.99 -21.69 -17.01
CA LYS A 450 13.22 -22.50 -17.04
C LYS A 450 13.01 -23.96 -16.68
N VAL A 451 12.06 -24.26 -15.79
CA VAL A 451 11.74 -25.66 -15.45
C VAL A 451 11.33 -26.51 -16.67
N LYS A 452 10.76 -25.88 -17.70
CA LYS A 452 10.36 -26.55 -18.95
C LYS A 452 11.56 -27.09 -19.75
N ASP A 453 12.74 -26.50 -19.57
CA ASP A 453 13.99 -26.94 -20.22
C ASP A 453 14.62 -28.15 -19.52
N LEU A 454 14.22 -28.45 -18.28
CA LEU A 454 14.71 -29.60 -17.55
C LEU A 454 14.10 -30.89 -18.17
N LYS A 455 14.92 -31.95 -18.27
CA LYS A 455 14.50 -33.23 -18.81
C LYS A 455 13.44 -33.88 -17.91
N ASP A 456 12.53 -34.61 -18.52
CA ASP A 456 11.57 -35.46 -17.82
C ASP A 456 12.29 -36.43 -16.90
N GLU A 457 11.74 -36.67 -15.73
CA GLU A 457 12.25 -37.67 -14.78
C GLU A 457 13.76 -37.52 -14.46
N SER A 458 14.27 -36.25 -14.39
CA SER A 458 15.67 -35.95 -14.12
C SER A 458 15.97 -35.60 -12.67
N VAL A 459 14.94 -35.30 -11.87
CA VAL A 459 15.05 -34.85 -10.49
C VAL A 459 14.72 -36.00 -9.52
N ASP A 460 15.61 -36.25 -8.56
CA ASP A 460 15.42 -37.26 -7.53
C ASP A 460 14.63 -36.74 -6.32
N TYR A 461 14.86 -35.50 -5.92
CA TYR A 461 14.18 -34.89 -4.81
C TYR A 461 14.05 -33.38 -5.02
N SER A 462 12.88 -32.80 -4.79
CA SER A 462 12.71 -31.36 -4.76
C SER A 462 12.49 -30.88 -3.33
N LEU A 463 13.19 -29.79 -2.94
CA LEU A 463 13.03 -29.15 -1.64
C LEU A 463 13.07 -27.64 -1.84
N PHE A 464 12.08 -26.91 -1.31
CA PHE A 464 12.04 -25.46 -1.42
C PHE A 464 11.08 -24.82 -0.42
N SER A 465 11.22 -23.51 -0.25
CA SER A 465 10.24 -22.66 0.41
C SER A 465 9.64 -21.73 -0.64
N PRO A 466 8.34 -21.81 -0.94
CA PRO A 466 7.75 -20.91 -1.93
C PRO A 466 7.78 -19.47 -1.42
N PRO A 467 7.87 -18.44 -2.29
CA PRO A 467 7.72 -17.06 -1.90
C PRO A 467 6.37 -16.85 -1.19
N PHE A 468 6.40 -16.18 -0.03
CA PHE A 468 5.20 -15.92 0.75
C PHE A 468 4.48 -14.69 0.24
N LYS A 469 3.20 -14.83 -0.07
CA LYS A 469 2.32 -13.73 -0.43
C LYS A 469 2.34 -12.65 0.66
N ASP A 470 2.37 -11.37 0.27
CA ASP A 470 2.20 -10.18 1.12
C ASP A 470 3.20 -10.00 2.27
N LEU A 471 4.04 -11.00 2.58
CA LEU A 471 5.04 -10.86 3.64
C LEU A 471 6.28 -10.13 3.15
N TYR A 472 6.73 -10.41 1.92
CA TYR A 472 7.93 -9.83 1.33
C TYR A 472 7.76 -9.66 -0.18
N THR A 473 8.23 -8.54 -0.71
CA THR A 473 8.43 -8.35 -2.15
C THR A 473 9.91 -8.59 -2.43
N TYR A 474 10.22 -9.59 -3.24
CA TYR A 474 11.60 -9.99 -3.54
C TYR A 474 12.15 -9.26 -4.76
N SER A 475 11.31 -8.99 -5.76
CA SER A 475 11.68 -8.26 -6.98
C SER A 475 10.49 -7.46 -7.52
N ASP A 476 10.75 -6.61 -8.53
CA ASP A 476 9.71 -5.86 -9.26
C ASP A 476 9.18 -6.64 -10.47
N ASP A 477 9.67 -7.87 -10.69
CA ASP A 477 9.30 -8.69 -11.82
C ASP A 477 7.88 -9.25 -11.65
N PRO A 478 7.00 -9.17 -12.68
CA PRO A 478 5.66 -9.75 -12.64
C PRO A 478 5.65 -11.28 -12.50
N SER A 479 6.74 -11.95 -12.86
CA SER A 479 6.92 -13.39 -12.66
C SER A 479 7.22 -13.76 -11.21
N ASP A 480 7.57 -12.79 -10.35
CA ASP A 480 7.73 -13.03 -8.91
C ASP A 480 6.40 -13.43 -8.28
N LEU A 481 6.36 -14.65 -7.73
CA LEU A 481 5.17 -15.23 -7.11
C LEU A 481 4.68 -14.44 -5.89
N SER A 482 5.52 -13.64 -5.25
CA SER A 482 5.13 -12.76 -4.15
C SER A 482 4.35 -11.52 -4.61
N ASN A 483 4.42 -11.16 -5.90
CA ASN A 483 3.74 -10.01 -6.50
C ASN A 483 2.33 -10.39 -6.97
N VAL A 484 1.43 -10.66 -6.03
CA VAL A 484 0.04 -11.06 -6.30
C VAL A 484 -0.95 -10.24 -5.49
N GLY A 485 -2.08 -9.89 -6.09
CA GLY A 485 -3.13 -9.10 -5.47
C GLY A 485 -4.12 -9.88 -4.59
N SER A 486 -4.16 -11.21 -4.73
CA SER A 486 -5.10 -12.07 -4.01
C SER A 486 -4.58 -13.49 -3.83
N ASP A 487 -5.15 -14.26 -2.86
CA ASP A 487 -4.83 -15.68 -2.68
C ASP A 487 -5.16 -16.47 -3.94
N LYS A 488 -6.29 -16.18 -4.57
CA LYS A 488 -6.69 -16.82 -5.82
C LYS A 488 -5.66 -16.62 -6.94
N GLU A 489 -5.10 -15.41 -7.05
CA GLU A 489 -4.06 -15.11 -8.03
C GLU A 489 -2.77 -15.85 -7.71
N PHE A 490 -2.39 -15.97 -6.43
CA PHE A 490 -1.23 -16.73 -5.99
C PHE A 490 -1.35 -18.18 -6.42
N TYR A 491 -2.45 -18.86 -6.08
CA TYR A 491 -2.63 -20.27 -6.43
C TYR A 491 -2.76 -20.47 -7.93
N ASN A 492 -3.39 -19.55 -8.64
CA ASN A 492 -3.45 -19.58 -10.10
C ASN A 492 -2.06 -19.44 -10.72
N HIS A 493 -1.23 -18.51 -10.23
CA HIS A 493 0.15 -18.38 -10.68
C HIS A 493 0.97 -19.64 -10.37
N PHE A 494 0.89 -20.14 -9.13
CA PHE A 494 1.63 -21.32 -8.73
C PHE A 494 1.21 -22.58 -9.49
N SER A 495 -0.05 -22.67 -9.92
CA SER A 495 -0.57 -23.80 -10.68
C SER A 495 0.17 -24.05 -12.00
N TYR A 496 0.85 -23.07 -12.60
CA TYR A 496 1.67 -23.27 -13.79
C TYR A 496 2.96 -24.05 -13.51
N LEU A 497 3.47 -24.03 -12.28
CA LEU A 497 4.69 -24.75 -11.89
C LEU A 497 4.41 -26.20 -11.48
N VAL A 498 3.26 -26.48 -10.85
CA VAL A 498 2.95 -27.79 -10.25
C VAL A 498 3.03 -28.97 -11.25
N PRO A 499 2.48 -28.88 -12.49
CA PRO A 499 2.61 -29.95 -13.47
C PRO A 499 4.05 -30.16 -13.95
N GLU A 500 4.83 -29.09 -14.07
CA GLU A 500 6.23 -29.18 -14.47
C GLU A 500 7.09 -29.84 -13.37
N LEU A 501 6.83 -29.55 -12.11
CA LEU A 501 7.46 -30.25 -10.99
C LEU A 501 7.12 -31.75 -11.03
N LEU A 502 5.87 -32.10 -11.37
CA LEU A 502 5.48 -33.50 -11.52
C LEU A 502 6.22 -34.19 -12.71
N ARG A 503 6.37 -33.46 -13.82
CA ARG A 503 7.06 -33.97 -15.03
C ARG A 503 8.53 -34.26 -14.74
N VAL A 504 9.26 -33.32 -14.15
CA VAL A 504 10.72 -33.44 -13.93
C VAL A 504 11.09 -34.40 -12.81
N THR A 505 10.20 -34.65 -11.84
CA THR A 505 10.45 -35.57 -10.73
C THR A 505 10.39 -37.01 -11.22
N LYS A 506 11.30 -37.88 -10.81
CA LYS A 506 11.29 -39.33 -11.13
C LYS A 506 10.08 -40.04 -10.50
N PRO A 507 9.50 -41.08 -11.11
CA PRO A 507 8.39 -41.83 -10.53
C PRO A 507 8.70 -42.39 -9.14
N GLY A 508 7.75 -42.26 -8.22
CA GLY A 508 7.89 -42.72 -6.83
C GLY A 508 8.82 -41.86 -5.96
N ARG A 509 9.41 -40.80 -6.51
CA ARG A 509 10.25 -39.84 -5.77
C ARG A 509 9.41 -38.70 -5.19
N LEU A 510 10.03 -37.90 -4.34
CA LEU A 510 9.37 -36.95 -3.44
C LEU A 510 9.68 -35.47 -3.75
N LEU A 511 8.78 -34.64 -3.30
CA LEU A 511 8.91 -33.20 -3.26
C LEU A 511 8.46 -32.69 -1.89
N SER A 512 9.24 -31.83 -1.25
CA SER A 512 8.91 -31.21 0.04
C SER A 512 8.91 -29.71 -0.03
N MET A 513 7.94 -29.08 0.64
CA MET A 513 7.86 -27.63 0.80
C MET A 513 7.92 -27.22 2.27
N HIS A 514 8.78 -26.25 2.58
CA HIS A 514 8.81 -25.60 3.89
C HIS A 514 7.87 -24.39 3.86
N ILE A 515 6.83 -24.43 4.67
CA ILE A 515 5.77 -23.43 4.70
C ILE A 515 5.37 -23.05 6.12
N MET A 516 4.68 -21.93 6.26
CA MET A 516 3.97 -21.54 7.50
C MET A 516 2.56 -21.08 7.17
N GLN A 517 1.65 -21.11 8.14
CA GLN A 517 0.28 -20.61 8.00
C GLN A 517 0.26 -19.08 7.97
N GLY A 518 -0.63 -18.51 7.17
CA GLY A 518 -0.94 -17.09 7.17
C GLY A 518 -1.81 -16.70 8.36
N THR A 519 -1.92 -15.38 8.63
CA THR A 519 -2.80 -14.86 9.68
C THR A 519 -3.57 -13.65 9.22
N THR A 520 -4.82 -13.52 9.69
CA THR A 520 -5.64 -12.32 9.50
C THR A 520 -5.44 -11.32 10.64
N SER A 521 -5.89 -10.08 10.42
CA SER A 521 -5.86 -9.01 11.41
C SER A 521 -7.19 -8.25 11.43
N ILE A 522 -7.58 -7.67 12.58
CA ILE A 522 -8.82 -6.88 12.69
C ILE A 522 -8.84 -5.71 11.71
N GLY A 523 -7.68 -5.03 11.53
CA GLY A 523 -7.63 -3.84 10.68
C GLY A 523 -7.79 -4.13 9.18
N LYS A 524 -7.34 -5.33 8.73
CA LYS A 524 -7.41 -5.72 7.31
C LYS A 524 -8.66 -6.58 7.02
N ASP A 525 -8.95 -7.53 7.91
CA ASP A 525 -9.89 -8.62 7.64
C ASP A 525 -11.14 -8.55 8.53
N GLY A 526 -11.16 -7.64 9.52
CA GLY A 526 -12.27 -7.49 10.48
C GLY A 526 -12.26 -8.50 11.64
N PHE A 527 -11.39 -9.50 11.60
CA PHE A 527 -11.27 -10.55 12.62
C PHE A 527 -9.86 -11.14 12.69
N TYR A 528 -9.58 -11.83 13.78
CA TYR A 528 -8.35 -12.62 13.93
C TYR A 528 -8.60 -14.08 13.58
N SER A 529 -7.83 -14.64 12.64
CA SER A 529 -7.90 -16.04 12.23
C SER A 529 -6.55 -16.54 11.71
N ILE A 530 -6.48 -17.82 11.44
CA ILE A 530 -5.41 -18.47 10.68
C ILE A 530 -5.92 -18.68 9.25
N VAL A 531 -5.10 -18.33 8.26
CA VAL A 531 -5.36 -18.64 6.85
C VAL A 531 -4.76 -20.02 6.55
N ASP A 532 -5.58 -20.94 6.08
CA ASP A 532 -5.16 -22.32 5.78
C ASP A 532 -4.33 -22.41 4.48
N PHE A 533 -3.15 -21.78 4.48
CA PHE A 533 -2.23 -21.83 3.35
C PHE A 533 -1.75 -23.27 3.06
N ARG A 534 -1.51 -24.04 4.12
CA ARG A 534 -1.07 -25.43 4.04
C ARG A 534 -2.11 -26.32 3.34
N GLY A 535 -3.37 -26.26 3.75
CA GLY A 535 -4.44 -27.08 3.16
C GLY A 535 -4.71 -26.71 1.71
N GLU A 536 -4.64 -25.43 1.36
CA GLU A 536 -4.80 -24.99 -0.04
C GLU A 536 -3.68 -25.53 -0.95
N LEU A 537 -2.42 -25.51 -0.49
CA LEU A 537 -1.31 -26.10 -1.26
C LEU A 537 -1.46 -27.60 -1.41
N ILE A 538 -1.90 -28.32 -0.36
CA ILE A 538 -2.15 -29.76 -0.44
C ILE A 538 -3.23 -30.05 -1.51
N ARG A 539 -4.35 -29.34 -1.47
CA ARG A 539 -5.44 -29.48 -2.46
C ARG A 539 -4.97 -29.14 -3.88
N LEU A 540 -4.17 -28.08 -4.02
CA LEU A 540 -3.61 -27.67 -5.30
C LEU A 540 -2.74 -28.80 -5.90
N PHE A 541 -1.77 -29.32 -5.15
CA PHE A 541 -0.88 -30.38 -5.64
C PHE A 541 -1.64 -31.67 -5.96
N GLN A 542 -2.57 -32.07 -5.11
CA GLN A 542 -3.41 -33.24 -5.35
C GLN A 542 -4.26 -33.09 -6.62
N SER A 543 -4.72 -31.89 -6.95
CA SER A 543 -5.49 -31.65 -8.19
C SER A 543 -4.68 -31.88 -9.47
N PHE A 544 -3.35 -31.87 -9.38
CA PHE A 544 -2.42 -32.19 -10.48
C PHE A 544 -1.85 -33.59 -10.41
N GLY A 545 -2.39 -34.46 -9.54
CA GLY A 545 -2.02 -35.86 -9.47
C GLY A 545 -0.89 -36.23 -8.51
N TRP A 546 -0.41 -35.28 -7.69
CA TRP A 546 0.50 -35.58 -6.61
C TRP A 546 -0.20 -36.34 -5.47
N ILE A 547 0.51 -37.21 -4.80
CA ILE A 547 0.05 -37.93 -3.61
C ILE A 547 0.58 -37.20 -2.39
N PHE A 548 -0.29 -36.72 -1.49
CA PHE A 548 0.16 -36.19 -0.19
C PHE A 548 0.74 -37.32 0.64
N HIS A 549 2.04 -37.26 0.93
CA HIS A 549 2.80 -38.40 1.45
C HIS A 549 3.14 -38.29 2.93
N ALA A 550 3.64 -37.13 3.36
CA ALA A 550 4.10 -36.93 4.74
C ALA A 550 4.01 -35.47 5.15
N GLU A 551 3.99 -35.25 6.46
CA GLU A 551 4.06 -33.94 7.05
C GLU A 551 5.00 -33.95 8.26
N LYS A 552 5.78 -32.87 8.42
CA LYS A 552 6.57 -32.60 9.63
C LYS A 552 6.16 -31.24 10.17
N MET A 553 6.04 -31.12 11.47
CA MET A 553 5.77 -29.87 12.16
C MET A 553 7.06 -29.37 12.85
N ILE A 554 7.44 -28.13 12.63
CA ILE A 554 8.62 -27.51 13.23
C ILE A 554 8.15 -26.58 14.35
N ARG A 555 8.62 -26.83 15.56
CA ARG A 555 8.33 -25.99 16.72
C ARG A 555 8.94 -24.60 16.54
N LYS A 556 8.14 -23.56 16.78
CA LYS A 556 8.60 -22.15 16.85
C LYS A 556 8.35 -21.57 18.24
N SER A 557 9.26 -20.70 18.68
CA SER A 557 9.07 -19.98 19.93
C SER A 557 7.91 -19.00 19.83
N PRO A 558 6.83 -19.13 20.64
CA PRO A 558 5.70 -18.20 20.62
C PRO A 558 6.11 -16.75 20.94
N GLN A 559 7.13 -16.58 21.80
CA GLN A 559 7.63 -15.27 22.19
C GLN A 559 8.37 -14.58 21.05
N LEU A 560 9.27 -15.29 20.34
CA LEU A 560 9.98 -14.76 19.19
C LEU A 560 9.03 -14.44 18.04
N ALA A 561 8.04 -15.29 17.79
CA ALA A 561 7.01 -15.05 16.79
C ALA A 561 6.18 -13.80 17.14
N ALA A 562 5.77 -13.61 18.40
CA ALA A 562 5.05 -12.41 18.85
C ALA A 562 5.86 -11.12 18.70
N VAL A 563 7.16 -11.16 19.01
CA VAL A 563 8.06 -10.01 18.88
C VAL A 563 8.30 -9.65 17.40
N ARG A 564 8.52 -10.65 16.54
CA ARG A 564 8.82 -10.46 15.12
C ARG A 564 7.61 -10.00 14.30
N THR A 565 6.44 -10.59 14.55
CA THR A 565 5.24 -10.34 13.74
C THR A 565 4.33 -9.26 14.32
N LYS A 566 4.53 -8.85 15.59
CA LYS A 566 3.62 -7.99 16.38
C LYS A 566 2.15 -8.46 16.38
N ASN A 567 1.93 -9.70 16.01
CA ASN A 567 0.61 -10.32 16.06
C ASN A 567 0.22 -10.60 17.52
N HIS A 568 -1.09 -10.68 17.79
CA HIS A 568 -1.65 -10.98 19.11
C HIS A 568 -1.41 -12.44 19.49
N GLN A 569 -0.15 -12.86 19.48
CA GLN A 569 0.29 -14.10 20.06
C GLN A 569 0.66 -13.82 21.51
N LEU A 570 0.44 -14.74 22.38
CA LEU A 570 0.77 -14.84 23.82
C LEU A 570 1.46 -13.59 24.44
N LEU A 571 0.86 -12.42 24.30
CA LEU A 571 1.30 -11.23 25.01
C LEU A 571 0.55 -11.19 26.34
N HIS A 572 1.25 -11.10 27.45
CA HIS A 572 0.69 -10.99 28.81
C HIS A 572 -0.47 -9.99 28.91
N LYS A 573 -0.37 -8.88 28.18
CA LYS A 573 -1.43 -7.85 28.10
C LYS A 573 -2.70 -8.35 27.41
N SER A 574 -2.59 -9.19 26.40
CA SER A 574 -3.73 -9.73 25.65
C SER A 574 -4.42 -10.86 26.44
N THR A 575 -3.64 -11.74 27.07
CA THR A 575 -4.18 -12.83 27.91
C THR A 575 -4.89 -12.31 29.15
N LYS A 576 -4.49 -11.16 29.72
CA LYS A 576 -5.19 -10.51 30.84
C LYS A 576 -6.47 -9.76 30.43
N LYS A 577 -6.57 -9.35 29.16
CA LYS A 577 -7.73 -8.62 28.65
C LYS A 577 -8.81 -9.56 28.13
N ASP A 578 -8.41 -10.46 27.25
CA ASP A 578 -9.25 -11.46 26.61
C ASP A 578 -8.36 -12.53 25.97
N SER A 579 -8.30 -13.72 26.56
CA SER A 579 -7.48 -14.82 26.04
C SER A 579 -8.02 -15.39 24.73
N THR A 580 -9.28 -15.17 24.40
CA THR A 580 -9.89 -15.63 23.12
C THR A 580 -9.30 -14.91 21.90
N ILE A 581 -8.73 -13.73 22.11
CA ILE A 581 -8.04 -12.95 21.06
C ILE A 581 -6.60 -13.44 20.87
N SER A 582 -6.03 -14.10 21.89
CA SER A 582 -4.66 -14.60 21.86
C SER A 582 -4.60 -15.91 21.08
N ARG A 583 -3.83 -15.93 20.00
CA ARG A 583 -3.54 -17.17 19.29
C ARG A 583 -2.31 -17.85 19.90
N PRO A 584 -2.30 -19.18 20.04
CA PRO A 584 -1.08 -19.92 20.32
C PRO A 584 -0.06 -19.70 19.20
N GLY A 585 1.21 -19.98 19.46
CA GLY A 585 2.27 -19.89 18.45
C GLY A 585 1.96 -20.74 17.23
N LEU A 586 2.33 -20.26 16.04
CA LEU A 586 2.23 -21.02 14.81
C LEU A 586 3.49 -21.84 14.58
N ALA A 587 3.33 -23.10 14.18
CA ALA A 587 4.41 -23.94 13.70
C ALA A 587 4.75 -23.64 12.25
N ASP A 588 5.96 -23.97 11.81
CA ASP A 588 6.25 -24.20 10.41
C ASP A 588 5.98 -25.66 10.05
N TYR A 589 5.81 -25.92 8.76
CA TYR A 589 5.49 -27.25 8.26
C TYR A 589 6.41 -27.62 7.10
N ILE A 590 6.84 -28.90 7.05
CA ILE A 590 7.34 -29.52 5.84
C ILE A 590 6.22 -30.42 5.31
N ILE A 591 5.60 -30.01 4.23
CA ILE A 591 4.61 -30.85 3.52
C ILE A 591 5.29 -31.56 2.36
N THR A 592 5.10 -32.87 2.29
CA THR A 592 5.80 -33.75 1.34
C THR A 592 4.81 -34.46 0.44
N PHE A 593 5.10 -34.42 -0.85
CA PHE A 593 4.31 -35.06 -1.91
C PHE A 593 5.13 -36.14 -2.61
N ARG A 594 4.44 -37.15 -3.12
CA ARG A 594 5.03 -38.25 -3.89
C ARG A 594 4.48 -38.22 -5.31
N LYS A 595 5.37 -38.33 -6.31
CA LYS A 595 4.94 -38.60 -7.69
C LYS A 595 4.43 -40.04 -7.78
N PRO A 596 3.27 -40.32 -8.40
CA PRO A 596 2.81 -41.67 -8.67
C PRO A 596 3.85 -42.48 -9.45
N GLY A 597 3.84 -43.82 -9.26
CA GLY A 597 4.74 -44.73 -9.95
C GLY A 597 5.70 -45.45 -9.00
N ILE A 598 6.51 -46.33 -9.56
CA ILE A 598 7.47 -47.15 -8.84
C ILE A 598 8.83 -46.47 -8.84
N ASN A 599 9.41 -46.30 -7.66
CA ASN A 599 10.78 -45.83 -7.52
C ASN A 599 11.76 -46.94 -7.95
N LYS A 600 12.44 -46.71 -9.08
CA LYS A 600 13.42 -47.66 -9.63
C LYS A 600 14.73 -47.71 -8.82
N VAL A 601 15.04 -46.63 -8.11
CA VAL A 601 16.26 -46.56 -7.30
C VAL A 601 15.83 -46.23 -5.86
N PRO A 602 15.67 -47.24 -4.99
CA PRO A 602 15.26 -47.07 -3.62
C PRO A 602 16.18 -46.08 -2.88
N VAL A 603 15.61 -45.28 -2.01
CA VAL A 603 16.39 -44.47 -1.04
C VAL A 603 16.78 -45.41 0.09
N VAL A 604 18.06 -45.73 0.17
CA VAL A 604 18.60 -46.70 1.13
C VAL A 604 19.47 -46.00 2.13
N ASN A 605 19.16 -46.22 3.41
CA ASN A 605 20.04 -45.85 4.52
C ASN A 605 20.86 -47.09 4.88
N ASP A 606 22.18 -47.06 4.77
CA ASP A 606 23.09 -48.17 5.15
C ASP A 606 23.13 -48.39 6.66
N ILE A 607 21.98 -48.74 7.24
CA ILE A 607 21.87 -49.09 8.67
C ILE A 607 21.68 -50.62 8.74
N ASN A 608 22.64 -51.29 9.36
CA ASN A 608 22.57 -52.71 9.62
C ASN A 608 21.38 -53.00 10.59
N PHE A 609 20.67 -54.13 10.42
CA PHE A 609 19.56 -54.53 11.30
C PHE A 609 19.99 -54.67 12.79
N ASP A 610 21.20 -55.15 13.03
CA ASP A 610 21.73 -55.30 14.38
C ASP A 610 21.98 -53.96 15.05
N ASP A 611 22.34 -52.92 14.29
CA ASP A 611 22.50 -51.54 14.76
C ASP A 611 21.14 -50.83 14.96
N TRP A 612 20.11 -51.27 14.24
CA TRP A 612 18.73 -50.80 14.42
C TRP A 612 18.21 -51.16 15.83
N CYS A 613 18.60 -52.29 16.35
CA CYS A 613 18.16 -52.78 17.67
C CYS A 613 18.97 -52.25 18.86
N LYS A 614 20.16 -51.66 18.63
CA LYS A 614 21.03 -51.09 19.66
C LYS A 614 20.64 -49.61 19.93
N ILE A 615 20.66 -49.24 21.22
CA ILE A 615 20.66 -47.82 21.62
C ILE A 615 22.12 -47.37 21.49
N ALA A 616 22.46 -46.76 20.33
CA ALA A 616 23.79 -46.24 20.11
C ALA A 616 23.92 -44.87 20.80
N GLU A 617 25.04 -44.63 21.49
CA GLU A 617 25.44 -43.29 21.90
C GLU A 617 25.82 -42.43 20.67
N PRO A 618 25.59 -41.11 20.69
CA PRO A 618 25.91 -40.25 19.55
C PRO A 618 27.43 -40.29 19.26
N CYS A 619 27.81 -40.69 18.04
CA CYS A 619 29.18 -40.53 17.57
C CYS A 619 29.35 -39.13 16.98
N GLU A 620 30.21 -38.31 17.56
CA GLU A 620 30.45 -36.92 17.15
C GLU A 620 31.12 -36.78 15.78
N PHE A 621 31.60 -37.82 15.13
CA PHE A 621 32.48 -37.73 13.95
C PHE A 621 32.16 -38.73 12.81
N ASP A 622 31.02 -39.38 12.77
CA ASP A 622 30.71 -40.32 11.71
C ASP A 622 29.53 -39.82 10.86
N ASP A 623 29.75 -39.71 9.52
CA ASP A 623 28.72 -39.39 8.56
C ASP A 623 27.69 -40.52 8.35
N SER A 624 27.82 -41.64 9.02
CA SER A 624 26.81 -42.70 9.08
C SER A 624 25.60 -42.22 9.87
N ILE A 625 24.40 -42.41 9.30
CA ILE A 625 23.15 -42.06 10.00
C ILE A 625 23.00 -42.93 11.22
N ASN A 626 23.28 -42.38 12.39
CA ASN A 626 23.02 -42.99 13.66
C ASN A 626 21.50 -43.24 13.83
N ILE A 627 21.12 -44.40 14.35
CA ILE A 627 19.72 -44.78 14.56
C ILE A 627 18.95 -43.76 15.42
N GLU A 628 19.62 -43.11 16.35
CA GLU A 628 19.03 -42.07 17.19
C GLU A 628 18.70 -40.80 16.35
N VAL A 629 19.58 -40.42 15.41
CA VAL A 629 19.34 -39.35 14.46
C VAL A 629 18.15 -39.69 13.57
N LEU A 630 18.08 -40.90 13.06
CA LEU A 630 16.97 -41.39 12.24
C LEU A 630 15.63 -41.35 13.03
N ARG A 631 15.62 -41.74 14.26
CA ARG A 631 14.44 -41.64 15.15
C ARG A 631 14.00 -40.20 15.34
N LYS A 632 14.93 -39.29 15.63
CA LYS A 632 14.64 -37.84 15.79
C LYS A 632 14.09 -37.22 14.51
N ILE A 633 14.72 -37.48 13.35
CA ILE A 633 14.26 -36.89 12.09
C ILE A 633 12.97 -37.54 11.56
N SER A 634 12.65 -38.78 12.01
CA SER A 634 11.39 -39.48 11.71
C SER A 634 10.21 -38.97 12.55
N ASP A 635 10.48 -38.33 13.71
CA ASP A 635 9.44 -37.77 14.56
C ASP A 635 8.58 -36.76 13.78
N PRO A 636 7.24 -36.79 13.89
CA PRO A 636 6.36 -35.83 13.22
C PRO A 636 6.56 -34.40 13.73
N LEU A 637 7.13 -34.20 14.92
CA LEU A 637 7.41 -32.89 15.51
C LEU A 637 8.90 -32.67 15.70
N TRP A 638 9.47 -31.75 14.96
CA TRP A 638 10.87 -31.34 15.13
C TRP A 638 10.97 -30.20 16.15
N VAL A 639 11.51 -30.51 17.35
CA VAL A 639 11.62 -29.56 18.44
C VAL A 639 13.00 -28.91 18.57
N ASP A 640 14.03 -29.55 18.01
CA ASP A 640 15.45 -29.19 18.17
C ASP A 640 15.97 -28.29 17.05
N ILE A 641 15.09 -27.67 16.26
CA ILE A 641 15.48 -26.77 15.18
C ILE A 641 15.79 -25.39 15.76
N GLU A 642 17.06 -24.98 15.68
CA GLU A 642 17.47 -23.64 16.05
C GLU A 642 17.08 -22.61 14.98
N GLU A 643 16.37 -21.56 15.38
CA GLU A 643 15.92 -20.51 14.44
C GLU A 643 17.07 -19.74 13.78
N GLY A 644 18.25 -19.73 14.39
CA GLY A 644 19.47 -19.07 13.91
C GLY A 644 20.34 -19.92 12.99
N ASP A 645 20.06 -21.22 12.87
CA ASP A 645 20.82 -22.16 12.03
C ASP A 645 20.56 -21.91 10.54
N THR A 646 21.14 -20.82 10.01
CA THR A 646 20.97 -20.38 8.63
C THR A 646 22.33 -20.06 8.01
N ILE A 647 22.40 -20.04 6.69
CA ILE A 647 23.64 -19.70 5.98
C ILE A 647 24.11 -18.28 6.34
N SER A 648 25.37 -18.12 6.71
CA SER A 648 25.88 -16.90 7.38
C SER A 648 25.92 -15.66 6.49
N ASN A 649 26.11 -15.84 5.17
CA ASN A 649 26.30 -14.74 4.23
C ASN A 649 25.00 -14.25 3.56
N PHE A 650 23.82 -14.74 3.97
CA PHE A 650 22.54 -14.39 3.34
C PHE A 650 22.29 -12.87 3.30
N ARG A 651 22.84 -12.11 4.27
CA ARG A 651 22.69 -10.65 4.32
C ARG A 651 23.42 -9.92 3.20
N LYS A 652 24.45 -10.53 2.58
CA LYS A 652 25.23 -9.95 1.49
C LYS A 652 24.46 -9.91 0.16
N GLY A 653 23.45 -10.78 -0.02
CA GLY A 653 22.59 -10.81 -1.21
C GLY A 653 21.59 -9.65 -1.31
N LYS A 654 21.51 -8.81 -0.29
CA LYS A 654 20.64 -7.63 -0.29
C LYS A 654 21.22 -6.56 -1.19
N SER A 655 20.59 -6.29 -2.31
CA SER A 655 20.97 -5.22 -3.22
C SER A 655 20.58 -3.84 -2.71
N GLU A 656 19.60 -3.76 -1.79
CA GLU A 656 19.05 -2.52 -1.26
C GLU A 656 18.89 -2.56 0.27
N LYS A 657 18.93 -1.37 0.90
CA LYS A 657 18.65 -1.21 2.35
C LYS A 657 17.26 -1.72 2.76
N ASP A 658 16.42 -2.04 1.80
CA ASP A 658 15.00 -2.29 1.94
C ASP A 658 14.64 -3.77 2.14
N GLU A 659 15.53 -4.69 1.80
CA GLU A 659 15.32 -6.14 1.91
C GLU A 659 15.64 -6.66 3.32
N LYS A 660 14.87 -6.24 4.32
CA LYS A 660 15.23 -6.48 5.73
C LYS A 660 14.91 -7.86 6.29
N HIS A 661 14.07 -8.66 5.64
CA HIS A 661 13.44 -9.80 6.29
C HIS A 661 13.58 -11.15 5.58
N MET A 662 14.52 -11.29 4.67
CA MET A 662 14.82 -12.63 4.16
C MET A 662 15.41 -13.49 5.27
N THR A 663 14.72 -14.55 5.63
CA THR A 663 15.22 -15.59 6.52
C THR A 663 15.30 -16.87 5.71
N PRO A 664 16.50 -17.34 5.34
CA PRO A 664 16.68 -18.60 4.65
C PRO A 664 16.15 -19.77 5.49
N THR A 665 15.79 -20.88 4.85
CA THR A 665 15.45 -22.13 5.53
C THR A 665 16.63 -22.59 6.39
N GLN A 666 16.35 -23.08 7.59
CA GLN A 666 17.37 -23.57 8.51
C GLN A 666 18.12 -24.76 7.91
N LEU A 667 19.44 -24.78 8.06
CA LEU A 667 20.30 -25.83 7.49
C LEU A 667 19.98 -27.20 8.08
N SER A 668 19.65 -27.28 9.37
CA SER A 668 19.20 -28.53 10.02
C SER A 668 17.89 -29.07 9.42
N VAL A 669 16.94 -28.21 9.09
CA VAL A 669 15.70 -28.62 8.39
C VAL A 669 16.03 -29.21 7.02
N ILE A 670 16.89 -28.54 6.24
CA ILE A 670 17.32 -29.01 4.93
C ILE A 670 18.06 -30.33 5.06
N ARG A 671 18.99 -30.45 6.00
CA ARG A 671 19.73 -31.66 6.27
C ARG A 671 18.81 -32.85 6.57
N ASN A 672 17.87 -32.66 7.46
CA ASN A 672 16.93 -33.71 7.86
C ASN A 672 16.08 -34.21 6.67
N CYS A 673 15.61 -33.29 5.83
CA CYS A 673 14.86 -33.63 4.61
C CYS A 673 15.72 -34.43 3.60
N ILE A 674 16.96 -33.99 3.38
CA ILE A 674 17.89 -34.65 2.45
C ILE A 674 18.26 -36.06 2.94
N LEU A 675 18.49 -36.22 4.24
CA LEU A 675 18.78 -37.53 4.85
C LEU A 675 17.60 -38.52 4.67
N LEU A 676 16.37 -38.05 4.92
CA LEU A 676 15.18 -38.91 4.84
C LEU A 676 14.87 -39.36 3.41
N TRP A 677 15.11 -38.48 2.39
CA TRP A 677 14.44 -38.65 1.09
C TRP A 677 15.36 -38.61 -0.12
N SER A 678 16.70 -38.68 0.07
CA SER A 678 17.64 -38.73 -1.05
C SER A 678 18.87 -39.59 -0.76
N ASN A 679 19.43 -40.20 -1.80
CA ASN A 679 20.72 -40.92 -1.79
C ASN A 679 21.89 -39.96 -2.10
N LYS A 680 23.14 -40.39 -1.80
CA LYS A 680 24.34 -39.73 -2.35
C LYS A 680 24.26 -39.72 -3.88
N ASN A 681 24.73 -38.67 -4.53
CA ASN A 681 24.67 -38.40 -5.97
C ASN A 681 23.27 -38.12 -6.54
N ASP A 682 22.20 -38.19 -5.76
CA ASP A 682 20.86 -37.78 -6.20
C ASP A 682 20.82 -36.29 -6.52
N VAL A 683 19.98 -35.91 -7.48
CA VAL A 683 19.75 -34.54 -7.89
C VAL A 683 18.69 -33.90 -7.00
N VAL A 684 19.08 -32.90 -6.21
CA VAL A 684 18.19 -32.07 -5.39
C VAL A 684 17.86 -30.79 -6.14
N PHE A 685 16.56 -30.50 -6.32
CA PHE A 685 16.08 -29.36 -7.08
C PHE A 685 15.40 -28.31 -6.18
N ASP A 686 15.84 -27.06 -6.33
CA ASP A 686 15.26 -25.88 -5.69
C ASP A 686 14.76 -24.89 -6.76
N PRO A 687 13.44 -24.82 -7.04
CA PRO A 687 12.87 -23.89 -8.03
C PRO A 687 12.87 -22.40 -7.56
N PHE A 688 13.16 -22.12 -6.30
CA PHE A 688 13.23 -20.78 -5.73
C PHE A 688 14.53 -20.60 -4.93
N GLY A 689 15.65 -20.74 -5.61
CA GLY A 689 16.99 -20.91 -5.07
C GLY A 689 17.45 -19.89 -4.02
N GLY A 690 16.95 -18.66 -4.08
CA GLY A 690 17.35 -17.64 -3.14
C GLY A 690 18.86 -17.48 -3.04
N VAL A 691 19.36 -17.50 -1.82
CA VAL A 691 20.83 -17.47 -1.57
C VAL A 691 21.51 -18.85 -1.63
N GLY A 692 20.80 -19.89 -2.05
CA GLY A 692 21.36 -21.24 -2.28
C GLY A 692 21.55 -22.09 -1.04
N SER A 693 20.74 -21.91 0.01
CA SER A 693 20.87 -22.70 1.25
C SER A 693 20.65 -24.20 1.02
N ILE A 694 19.68 -24.56 0.17
CA ILE A 694 19.35 -25.95 -0.14
C ILE A 694 20.47 -26.57 -0.98
N GLY A 695 20.93 -25.88 -2.02
CA GLY A 695 22.04 -26.36 -2.84
C GLY A 695 23.36 -26.50 -2.05
N TYR A 696 23.65 -25.53 -1.17
CA TYR A 696 24.80 -25.62 -0.26
C TYR A 696 24.76 -26.90 0.60
N GLN A 697 23.62 -27.15 1.24
CA GLN A 697 23.48 -28.33 2.11
C GLN A 697 23.47 -29.64 1.30
N ALA A 698 22.83 -29.65 0.13
CA ALA A 698 22.81 -30.81 -0.75
C ALA A 698 24.23 -31.20 -1.19
N LEU A 699 25.02 -30.24 -1.66
CA LEU A 699 26.43 -30.47 -2.05
C LEU A 699 27.28 -30.90 -0.87
N THR A 700 27.15 -30.28 0.29
CA THR A 700 27.89 -30.65 1.52
C THR A 700 27.63 -32.10 1.92
N MET A 701 26.45 -32.62 1.57
CA MET A 701 26.06 -34.02 1.88
C MET A 701 26.29 -34.98 0.68
N GLY A 702 27.02 -34.59 -0.35
CA GLY A 702 27.35 -35.42 -1.51
C GLY A 702 26.19 -35.66 -2.47
N ARG A 703 25.23 -34.73 -2.53
CA ARG A 703 24.15 -34.71 -3.54
C ARG A 703 24.51 -33.71 -4.65
N LYS A 704 23.89 -33.82 -5.81
CA LYS A 704 23.93 -32.81 -6.87
C LYS A 704 22.84 -31.76 -6.67
N SER A 705 23.02 -30.55 -7.18
CA SER A 705 22.06 -29.47 -7.02
C SER A 705 21.63 -28.86 -8.34
N ILE A 706 20.32 -28.59 -8.49
CA ILE A 706 19.77 -27.69 -9.52
C ILE A 706 19.03 -26.57 -8.78
N SER A 707 19.34 -25.31 -9.15
CA SER A 707 18.74 -24.14 -8.52
C SER A 707 18.37 -23.09 -9.56
N ILE A 708 17.13 -22.53 -9.46
CA ILE A 708 16.66 -21.44 -10.31
C ILE A 708 16.38 -20.24 -9.43
N GLU A 709 16.90 -19.07 -9.78
CA GLU A 709 16.72 -17.82 -9.05
C GLU A 709 16.38 -16.69 -10.01
N LEU A 710 15.38 -15.89 -9.64
CA LEU A 710 14.91 -14.77 -10.45
C LEU A 710 15.77 -13.50 -10.27
N LYS A 711 16.37 -13.32 -9.08
CA LYS A 711 17.07 -12.09 -8.69
C LYS A 711 18.59 -12.21 -8.82
N GLU A 712 19.20 -11.31 -9.59
CA GLU A 712 20.65 -11.38 -9.88
C GLU A 712 21.52 -11.29 -8.61
N SER A 713 21.15 -10.47 -7.63
CA SER A 713 21.92 -10.35 -6.39
C SER A 713 21.93 -11.64 -5.57
N TYR A 714 20.81 -12.38 -5.58
CA TYR A 714 20.72 -13.67 -4.92
C TYR A 714 21.42 -14.77 -5.71
N PHE A 715 21.32 -14.75 -7.03
CA PHE A 715 22.05 -15.67 -7.92
C PHE A 715 23.57 -15.63 -7.65
N LYS A 716 24.17 -14.44 -7.50
CA LYS A 716 25.60 -14.30 -7.19
C LYS A 716 25.98 -14.92 -5.83
N ILE A 717 25.14 -14.77 -4.81
CA ILE A 717 25.37 -15.39 -3.50
C ILE A 717 25.11 -16.89 -3.54
N ASN A 718 24.11 -17.32 -4.29
CA ASN A 718 23.79 -18.71 -4.54
C ASN A 718 25.01 -19.43 -5.13
N GLU A 719 25.62 -18.87 -6.19
CA GLU A 719 26.86 -19.36 -6.78
C GLU A 719 28.00 -19.47 -5.76
N GLN A 720 28.23 -18.40 -5.00
CA GLN A 720 29.29 -18.38 -3.99
C GLN A 720 29.08 -19.50 -2.94
N ASN A 721 27.83 -19.73 -2.52
CA ASN A 721 27.52 -20.76 -1.56
C ASN A 721 27.71 -22.18 -2.10
N HIS A 722 27.35 -22.43 -3.36
CA HIS A 722 27.64 -23.72 -4.01
C HIS A 722 29.14 -23.99 -4.09
N ARG A 723 29.93 -22.99 -4.49
CA ARG A 723 31.41 -23.11 -4.51
C ARG A 723 31.99 -23.38 -3.10
N ASN A 724 31.48 -22.67 -2.08
CA ASN A 724 31.92 -22.89 -0.70
C ASN A 724 31.60 -24.29 -0.19
N ALA A 725 30.48 -24.88 -0.60
CA ALA A 725 30.13 -26.25 -0.24
C ALA A 725 31.16 -27.28 -0.80
N LEU A 726 31.57 -27.11 -2.06
CA LEU A 726 32.59 -27.98 -2.68
C LEU A 726 33.96 -27.82 -2.03
N ILE A 727 34.36 -26.59 -1.69
CA ILE A 727 35.65 -26.34 -0.99
C ILE A 727 35.63 -27.06 0.38
N LYS A 728 34.51 -26.98 1.12
CA LYS A 728 34.36 -27.66 2.41
C LYS A 728 34.48 -29.17 2.27
N ASN A 729 33.88 -29.76 1.24
CA ASN A 729 33.98 -31.20 0.98
C ASN A 729 35.41 -31.63 0.63
N SER A 730 36.15 -30.84 -0.21
CA SER A 730 37.51 -31.16 -0.55
C SER A 730 38.48 -31.06 0.63
N GLN A 731 38.21 -30.17 1.60
CA GLN A 731 38.97 -30.09 2.85
C GLN A 731 38.72 -31.29 3.78
N LEU A 732 37.50 -31.80 3.85
CA LEU A 732 37.14 -32.99 4.65
C LEU A 732 37.73 -34.29 4.09
N THR A 733 38.01 -34.35 2.78
CA THR A 733 38.66 -35.53 2.13
C THR A 733 40.16 -35.54 2.25
N LEU A 734 40.78 -34.46 2.74
CA LEU A 734 42.24 -34.36 2.97
C LEU A 734 42.69 -34.78 4.40
N PHE A 735 41.74 -35.04 5.26
CA PHE A 735 41.91 -35.58 6.62
C PHE A 735 41.23 -36.92 6.72
#